data_004d095e2c0b33b361727f81fc74b2b1
#
_entry.id   004d095e2c0b33b361727f81fc74b2b1
#
_cell.length_a   1.000
_cell.length_b   1.000
_cell.length_c   1.000
_cell.angle_alpha   90.00
_cell.angle_beta   90.00
_cell.angle_gamma   90.00
#
_symmetry.space_group_name_H-M   'P 1'
#
loop_
_entity.id
_entity.type
_entity.pdbx_description
1 polymer ?
#
loop_
_entity_poly.entity_id
_entity_poly.type
_entity_poly.pdbx_seq_one_letter_code
_entity_poly.pdbx_strand_id
1 'polypeptide(L)'
;MKQFLPISAQEIAERGWEQLDFLFISGDAYVDHPSFGPAVICRVLEAQGYKVAMLCQPRWDKAEYMAELGKPRLGVLISGGNLDSMLCRYTAAKNERSVDKYTAGGAVGQRPDHATAVYAQLVKQLWPDMPVIIGGIEASLRRFVHFDYWENKLLPSILESSGADLLVYGMGEKQIMEIADYLAGGASAEDLHYIRGTAYLSDSLPDDEYVELPGWKAIKDDRKEFARAFKLQSKEQDPFYGKIVVQKGQKKYIVQNPNIFPLTMEEMDAIYDLPYMRQWHPSYDAKGGVAALEEVQFSLVSSRGCFGSCSFCAIHAHQGRIIQARSHESILREAKLLIKLPGFKGYIHDVGGPTANFRHPSCAKQLKYGVCKDRQCLFPKPCPNIDADHSDYIALLRKLRALPGVKKVFIRSGIRYDYLLADKKQEFLDELCRYHISGLLKVAPEHIAPQVLARMGKPGKEVYLKFMRMFTQKNKEIGLPQYLVPYFISSHPGCTLNNAIELAEFLRDIKHNPEQVQDFIPTPGSAATAMYYSGIDPESGETVFVARNPHDKAMQRALMQYRTPRNRKLVLEALQKAGRMDLVGSGHKCLLYTEQEQRGGVRGAKRDASRGPKRNATGSGARSNATHSTASGSAGGKRREDKRRR
;
A
#
# COMPACT_ATOMS: atom_id res chain seq x y z
N MET A 1 26.68 -9.92 -18.33
CA MET A 1 25.28 -10.26 -18.77
C MET A 1 24.33 -9.94 -17.63
N LYS A 2 23.09 -9.49 -17.93
CA LYS A 2 22.06 -9.35 -16.87
C LYS A 2 21.70 -10.74 -16.36
N GLN A 3 21.74 -10.94 -15.04
CA GLN A 3 21.37 -12.19 -14.40
C GLN A 3 20.67 -11.90 -13.06
N PHE A 4 19.87 -12.85 -12.59
CA PHE A 4 19.27 -12.75 -11.26
C PHE A 4 20.33 -12.76 -10.16
N LEU A 5 20.04 -12.15 -9.03
CA LEU A 5 20.83 -12.41 -7.81
C LEU A 5 20.65 -13.85 -7.38
N PRO A 6 21.67 -14.49 -6.81
CA PRO A 6 21.57 -15.89 -6.40
C PRO A 6 20.60 -16.07 -5.23
N ILE A 7 19.80 -17.13 -5.31
CA ILE A 7 18.88 -17.58 -4.26
C ILE A 7 19.12 -19.03 -3.83
N SER A 8 20.18 -19.65 -4.35
CA SER A 8 20.58 -21.03 -4.04
C SER A 8 22.09 -21.14 -3.90
N ALA A 9 22.56 -22.16 -3.15
CA ALA A 9 23.97 -22.44 -3.01
C ALA A 9 24.63 -22.79 -4.36
N GLN A 10 23.89 -23.43 -5.27
CA GLN A 10 24.36 -23.73 -6.62
C GLN A 10 24.66 -22.43 -7.39
N GLU A 11 23.74 -21.45 -7.39
CA GLU A 11 23.94 -20.18 -8.09
C GLU A 11 25.09 -19.35 -7.51
N ILE A 12 25.34 -19.45 -6.20
CA ILE A 12 26.51 -18.86 -5.54
C ILE A 12 27.79 -19.49 -6.06
N ALA A 13 27.83 -20.82 -6.13
CA ALA A 13 28.97 -21.56 -6.65
C ALA A 13 29.23 -21.30 -8.15
N GLU A 14 28.20 -21.19 -8.97
CA GLU A 14 28.28 -20.81 -10.40
C GLU A 14 28.88 -19.40 -10.61
N ARG A 15 28.76 -18.50 -9.63
CA ARG A 15 29.43 -17.18 -9.62
C ARG A 15 30.90 -17.26 -9.14
N GLY A 16 31.38 -18.42 -8.70
CA GLY A 16 32.70 -18.58 -8.12
C GLY A 16 32.86 -17.89 -6.77
N TRP A 17 31.78 -17.72 -6.01
CA TRP A 17 31.82 -17.08 -4.71
C TRP A 17 31.99 -18.12 -3.61
N GLU A 18 33.08 -18.02 -2.87
CA GLU A 18 33.33 -18.88 -1.69
C GLU A 18 32.55 -18.43 -0.48
N GLN A 19 32.36 -17.11 -0.34
CA GLN A 19 31.60 -16.50 0.76
C GLN A 19 30.85 -15.26 0.27
N LEU A 20 29.63 -15.05 0.80
CA LEU A 20 28.85 -13.84 0.60
C LEU A 20 29.37 -12.70 1.48
N ASP A 21 29.24 -11.45 1.01
CA ASP A 21 29.38 -10.27 1.84
C ASP A 21 28.12 -10.04 2.64
N PHE A 22 26.96 -10.05 2.00
CA PHE A 22 25.66 -9.89 2.64
C PHE A 22 24.69 -11.01 2.27
N LEU A 23 23.92 -11.45 3.25
CA LEU A 23 22.75 -12.30 3.06
C LEU A 23 21.50 -11.44 3.27
N PHE A 24 20.61 -11.36 2.27
CA PHE A 24 19.32 -10.69 2.41
C PHE A 24 18.21 -11.71 2.64
N ILE A 25 17.51 -11.63 3.78
CA ILE A 25 16.36 -12.49 4.10
C ILE A 25 15.07 -11.71 3.84
N SER A 26 14.21 -12.26 2.98
CA SER A 26 12.96 -11.65 2.55
C SER A 26 11.74 -12.47 2.94
N GLY A 27 10.69 -11.81 3.45
CA GLY A 27 9.37 -12.42 3.61
C GLY A 27 8.62 -12.62 2.28
N ASP A 28 9.09 -12.05 1.17
CA ASP A 28 8.52 -12.22 -0.18
C ASP A 28 9.35 -13.21 -1.01
N ALA A 29 8.71 -13.85 -2.01
CA ALA A 29 9.40 -14.49 -3.10
C ALA A 29 10.21 -13.47 -3.93
N TYR A 30 11.31 -13.88 -4.53
CA TYR A 30 12.19 -12.97 -5.27
C TYR A 30 11.58 -12.54 -6.61
N VAL A 31 11.29 -11.25 -6.69
CA VAL A 31 10.95 -10.54 -7.93
C VAL A 31 11.99 -9.46 -8.16
N ASP A 32 12.76 -9.59 -9.22
CA ASP A 32 13.83 -8.64 -9.56
C ASP A 32 13.27 -7.46 -10.35
N HIS A 33 12.68 -6.52 -9.63
CA HIS A 33 12.00 -5.36 -10.23
C HIS A 33 12.18 -4.11 -9.36
N PRO A 34 12.33 -2.90 -9.93
CA PRO A 34 12.57 -1.66 -9.17
C PRO A 34 11.38 -1.22 -8.29
N SER A 35 10.24 -1.89 -8.36
CA SER A 35 9.10 -1.71 -7.45
C SER A 35 9.15 -2.63 -6.22
N PHE A 36 10.18 -3.47 -6.09
CA PHE A 36 10.36 -4.38 -4.96
C PHE A 36 11.56 -3.96 -4.12
N GLY A 37 11.31 -3.51 -2.90
CA GLY A 37 12.35 -3.00 -2.00
C GLY A 37 13.52 -3.96 -1.80
N PRO A 38 13.31 -5.27 -1.53
CA PRO A 38 14.39 -6.26 -1.43
C PRO A 38 15.30 -6.29 -2.66
N ALA A 39 14.73 -6.27 -3.87
CA ALA A 39 15.51 -6.25 -5.11
C ALA A 39 16.30 -4.94 -5.24
N VAL A 40 15.71 -3.80 -4.89
CA VAL A 40 16.40 -2.50 -4.95
C VAL A 40 17.63 -2.49 -4.06
N ILE A 41 17.48 -2.85 -2.79
CA ILE A 41 18.59 -2.85 -1.81
C ILE A 41 19.71 -3.79 -2.25
N CYS A 42 19.37 -5.01 -2.69
CA CYS A 42 20.38 -5.98 -3.13
C CYS A 42 21.09 -5.55 -4.43
N ARG A 43 20.36 -4.94 -5.39
CA ARG A 43 20.96 -4.39 -6.62
C ARG A 43 21.86 -3.21 -6.36
N VAL A 44 21.52 -2.35 -5.40
CA VAL A 44 22.38 -1.24 -4.96
C VAL A 44 23.70 -1.78 -4.41
N LEU A 45 23.67 -2.79 -3.55
CA LEU A 45 24.88 -3.42 -3.01
C LEU A 45 25.69 -4.15 -4.09
N GLU A 46 25.02 -4.91 -4.98
CA GLU A 46 25.71 -5.57 -6.12
C GLU A 46 26.42 -4.55 -7.01
N ALA A 47 25.81 -3.39 -7.25
CA ALA A 47 26.41 -2.31 -8.05
C ALA A 47 27.66 -1.71 -7.39
N GLN A 48 27.79 -1.77 -6.07
CA GLN A 48 28.99 -1.40 -5.32
C GLN A 48 30.06 -2.51 -5.27
N GLY A 49 29.78 -3.66 -5.89
CA GLY A 49 30.71 -4.79 -5.94
C GLY A 49 30.59 -5.81 -4.81
N TYR A 50 29.60 -5.67 -3.93
CA TYR A 50 29.36 -6.62 -2.85
C TYR A 50 28.70 -7.91 -3.37
N LYS A 51 29.13 -9.06 -2.80
CA LYS A 51 28.56 -10.39 -3.07
C LYS A 51 27.28 -10.57 -2.24
N VAL A 52 26.12 -10.46 -2.88
CA VAL A 52 24.80 -10.48 -2.21
C VAL A 52 23.97 -11.65 -2.73
N ALA A 53 23.41 -12.45 -1.83
CA ALA A 53 22.41 -13.47 -2.14
C ALA A 53 21.10 -13.19 -1.38
N MET A 54 19.99 -13.70 -1.91
CA MET A 54 18.66 -13.54 -1.32
C MET A 54 18.12 -14.87 -0.82
N LEU A 55 17.85 -15.00 0.47
CA LEU A 55 17.13 -16.10 1.08
C LEU A 55 15.66 -15.70 1.21
N CYS A 56 14.82 -16.20 0.29
CA CYS A 56 13.44 -15.79 0.14
C CYS A 56 12.48 -16.78 0.79
N GLN A 57 11.68 -16.31 1.75
CA GLN A 57 10.67 -17.09 2.47
C GLN A 57 11.26 -18.38 3.09
N PRO A 58 12.40 -18.28 3.85
CA PRO A 58 12.95 -19.45 4.52
C PRO A 58 11.98 -20.03 5.53
N ARG A 59 12.06 -21.31 5.78
CA ARG A 59 11.37 -21.95 6.91
C ARG A 59 11.85 -21.31 8.21
N TRP A 60 10.93 -21.18 9.18
CA TRP A 60 11.18 -20.45 10.44
C TRP A 60 10.95 -21.27 11.70
N ASP A 61 10.76 -22.56 11.55
CA ASP A 61 10.61 -23.50 12.66
C ASP A 61 11.96 -23.88 13.30
N LYS A 62 13.07 -23.59 12.64
CA LYS A 62 14.44 -23.81 13.12
C LYS A 62 15.40 -22.74 12.62
N ALA A 63 16.38 -22.37 13.46
CA ALA A 63 17.37 -21.34 13.11
C ALA A 63 18.31 -21.77 11.97
N GLU A 64 18.59 -23.06 11.82
CA GLU A 64 19.52 -23.60 10.83
C GLU A 64 19.10 -23.27 9.38
N TYR A 65 17.80 -23.07 9.14
CA TYR A 65 17.32 -22.65 7.81
C TYR A 65 17.82 -21.27 7.38
N MET A 66 18.23 -20.43 8.33
CA MET A 66 18.83 -19.13 8.03
C MET A 66 20.24 -19.28 7.42
N ALA A 67 20.86 -20.46 7.52
CA ALA A 67 22.18 -20.75 7.00
C ALA A 67 22.18 -21.46 5.63
N GLU A 68 21.05 -21.66 4.97
CA GLU A 68 20.96 -22.40 3.70
C GLU A 68 21.89 -21.86 2.60
N LEU A 69 22.21 -20.58 2.61
CA LEU A 69 23.13 -19.91 1.67
C LEU A 69 24.52 -19.63 2.25
N GLY A 70 24.81 -20.14 3.44
CA GLY A 70 26.07 -19.92 4.16
C GLY A 70 26.09 -18.66 5.02
N LYS A 71 27.11 -18.57 5.90
CA LYS A 71 27.33 -17.41 6.78
C LYS A 71 27.97 -16.26 5.98
N PRO A 72 27.35 -15.08 5.90
CA PRO A 72 27.93 -13.93 5.22
C PRO A 72 29.11 -13.35 6.02
N ARG A 73 29.97 -12.57 5.35
CA ARG A 73 31.14 -11.95 5.95
C ARG A 73 30.82 -10.69 6.74
N LEU A 74 29.93 -9.84 6.21
CA LEU A 74 29.67 -8.48 6.73
C LEU A 74 28.39 -8.38 7.54
N GLY A 75 27.29 -8.99 7.08
CA GLY A 75 26.03 -8.86 7.80
C GLY A 75 24.84 -9.53 7.15
N VAL A 76 23.75 -9.62 7.90
CA VAL A 76 22.46 -10.11 7.43
C VAL A 76 21.46 -8.95 7.39
N LEU A 77 20.84 -8.78 6.22
CA LEU A 77 19.81 -7.77 5.97
C LEU A 77 18.44 -8.44 5.96
N ILE A 78 17.46 -7.88 6.64
CA ILE A 78 16.14 -8.54 6.82
C ILE A 78 14.99 -7.57 6.55
N SER A 79 14.02 -8.04 5.77
CA SER A 79 12.76 -7.32 5.53
C SER A 79 11.58 -8.29 5.52
N GLY A 80 10.43 -7.86 6.05
CA GLY A 80 9.15 -8.59 5.92
C GLY A 80 8.63 -8.69 4.49
N GLY A 81 9.26 -7.98 3.54
CA GLY A 81 8.88 -7.93 2.14
C GLY A 81 8.42 -6.53 1.70
N ASN A 82 7.74 -6.48 0.57
CA ASN A 82 7.23 -5.24 -0.04
C ASN A 82 6.08 -4.60 0.76
N LEU A 83 5.35 -5.42 1.50
CA LEU A 83 4.30 -5.01 2.43
C LEU A 83 4.60 -5.55 3.84
N ASP A 84 3.82 -5.08 4.79
CA ASP A 84 3.76 -5.63 6.14
C ASP A 84 3.26 -7.10 6.10
N SER A 85 3.95 -8.01 6.78
CA SER A 85 3.65 -9.45 6.78
C SER A 85 2.23 -9.74 7.28
N MET A 86 1.75 -8.98 8.27
CA MET A 86 0.41 -9.11 8.81
C MET A 86 -0.67 -8.70 7.79
N LEU A 87 -0.41 -7.66 6.98
CA LEU A 87 -1.30 -7.25 5.89
C LEU A 87 -1.32 -8.24 4.73
N CYS A 88 -0.22 -8.95 4.48
CA CYS A 88 -0.17 -10.02 3.49
C CYS A 88 -1.02 -11.22 3.91
N ARG A 89 -1.05 -11.55 5.21
CA ARG A 89 -1.74 -12.73 5.73
C ARG A 89 -3.20 -12.47 6.10
N TYR A 90 -3.53 -11.32 6.68
CA TYR A 90 -4.86 -11.07 7.25
C TYR A 90 -5.62 -9.94 6.56
N THR A 91 -6.96 -10.05 6.60
CA THR A 91 -7.89 -8.99 6.23
C THR A 91 -8.11 -8.02 7.42
N ALA A 92 -8.79 -6.88 7.16
CA ALA A 92 -9.20 -5.96 8.24
C ALA A 92 -10.12 -6.60 9.30
N ALA A 93 -10.85 -7.66 8.96
CA ALA A 93 -11.66 -8.44 9.89
C ALA A 93 -10.86 -9.55 10.60
N LYS A 94 -9.53 -9.56 10.47
CA LYS A 94 -8.60 -10.53 11.04
C LYS A 94 -8.80 -11.98 10.53
N ASN A 95 -9.45 -12.15 9.39
CA ASN A 95 -9.53 -13.45 8.71
C ASN A 95 -8.28 -13.64 7.83
N GLU A 96 -7.78 -14.86 7.76
CA GLU A 96 -6.70 -15.19 6.83
C GLU A 96 -7.15 -14.97 5.39
N ARG A 97 -6.21 -14.48 4.57
CA ARG A 97 -6.41 -14.36 3.13
C ARG A 97 -6.28 -15.73 2.47
N SER A 98 -7.02 -15.93 1.40
CA SER A 98 -6.94 -17.17 0.60
C SER A 98 -5.79 -17.14 -0.44
N VAL A 99 -5.16 -15.98 -0.66
CA VAL A 99 -4.07 -15.80 -1.64
C VAL A 99 -3.07 -14.78 -1.09
N ASP A 100 -1.79 -15.11 -1.17
CA ASP A 100 -0.69 -14.18 -0.97
C ASP A 100 -0.02 -13.86 -2.32
N LYS A 101 -0.26 -12.67 -2.85
CA LYS A 101 0.26 -12.25 -4.15
C LYS A 101 1.79 -12.18 -4.23
N TYR A 102 2.48 -12.06 -3.08
CA TYR A 102 3.94 -11.96 -3.00
C TYR A 102 4.63 -13.32 -2.81
N THR A 103 3.87 -14.39 -2.93
CA THR A 103 4.37 -15.77 -2.83
C THR A 103 4.16 -16.50 -4.15
N ALA A 104 5.06 -17.40 -4.49
CA ALA A 104 4.97 -18.22 -5.68
C ALA A 104 3.65 -19.02 -5.72
N GLY A 105 2.92 -18.92 -6.83
CA GLY A 105 1.61 -19.55 -7.01
C GLY A 105 0.51 -19.01 -6.10
N GLY A 106 0.74 -17.90 -5.39
CA GLY A 106 -0.22 -17.31 -4.46
C GLY A 106 -0.40 -18.10 -3.16
N ALA A 107 0.53 -18.98 -2.81
CA ALA A 107 0.47 -19.83 -1.62
C ALA A 107 0.47 -19.00 -0.34
N VAL A 108 -0.46 -19.27 0.57
CA VAL A 108 -0.53 -18.61 1.88
C VAL A 108 0.34 -19.32 2.91
N GLY A 109 0.74 -18.61 3.99
CA GLY A 109 1.49 -19.19 5.10
C GLY A 109 2.96 -19.50 4.76
N GLN A 110 3.56 -18.86 3.74
CA GLN A 110 4.97 -19.02 3.40
C GLN A 110 5.89 -18.04 4.13
N ARG A 111 5.34 -17.19 4.98
CA ARG A 111 6.08 -16.29 5.88
C ARG A 111 5.46 -16.33 7.27
N PRO A 112 6.24 -16.13 8.34
CA PRO A 112 5.69 -16.01 9.70
C PRO A 112 4.93 -14.70 9.88
N ASP A 113 4.10 -14.62 10.90
CA ASP A 113 3.60 -13.36 11.42
C ASP A 113 4.77 -12.55 11.96
N HIS A 114 4.75 -11.22 11.76
CA HIS A 114 5.87 -10.33 12.13
C HIS A 114 7.22 -10.82 11.57
N ALA A 115 7.24 -11.14 10.28
CA ALA A 115 8.33 -11.86 9.61
C ALA A 115 9.71 -11.24 9.87
N THR A 116 9.81 -9.89 9.86
CA THR A 116 11.09 -9.21 10.13
C THR A 116 11.65 -9.55 11.50
N ALA A 117 10.81 -9.54 12.54
CA ALA A 117 11.25 -9.84 13.91
C ALA A 117 11.62 -11.32 14.07
N VAL A 118 10.79 -12.24 13.53
CA VAL A 118 11.02 -13.69 13.63
C VAL A 118 12.32 -14.08 12.94
N TYR A 119 12.56 -13.61 11.72
CA TYR A 119 13.81 -13.92 11.01
C TYR A 119 15.04 -13.36 11.73
N ALA A 120 14.97 -12.14 12.26
CA ALA A 120 16.08 -11.55 13.01
C ALA A 120 16.41 -12.33 14.28
N GLN A 121 15.40 -12.76 15.05
CA GLN A 121 15.59 -13.63 16.21
C GLN A 121 16.31 -14.94 15.86
N LEU A 122 15.88 -15.59 14.77
CA LEU A 122 16.50 -16.83 14.31
C LEU A 122 17.96 -16.64 13.87
N VAL A 123 18.27 -15.54 13.18
CA VAL A 123 19.64 -15.19 12.80
C VAL A 123 20.50 -14.93 14.03
N LYS A 124 20.01 -14.16 14.99
CA LYS A 124 20.73 -13.89 16.24
C LYS A 124 20.92 -15.14 17.11
N GLN A 125 19.97 -16.08 17.08
CA GLN A 125 20.11 -17.38 17.73
C GLN A 125 21.24 -18.22 17.06
N LEU A 126 21.33 -18.17 15.72
CA LEU A 126 22.30 -18.93 14.96
C LEU A 126 23.68 -18.29 14.98
N TRP A 127 23.76 -16.97 14.84
CA TRP A 127 25.00 -16.19 14.76
C TRP A 127 24.91 -14.95 15.67
N PRO A 128 25.14 -15.07 16.99
CA PRO A 128 24.96 -13.98 17.96
C PRO A 128 25.75 -12.71 17.63
N ASP A 129 26.97 -12.86 17.12
CA ASP A 129 27.89 -11.74 16.83
C ASP A 129 27.74 -11.16 15.41
N MET A 130 26.87 -11.76 14.58
CA MET A 130 26.65 -11.27 13.21
C MET A 130 25.87 -9.96 13.24
N PRO A 131 26.31 -8.91 12.54
CA PRO A 131 25.53 -7.70 12.37
C PRO A 131 24.18 -8.01 11.67
N VAL A 132 23.07 -7.71 12.32
CA VAL A 132 21.72 -7.90 11.81
C VAL A 132 21.06 -6.54 11.62
N ILE A 133 20.82 -6.19 10.36
CA ILE A 133 20.19 -4.92 9.96
C ILE A 133 18.78 -5.21 9.45
N ILE A 134 17.78 -4.67 10.11
CA ILE A 134 16.38 -4.79 9.69
C ILE A 134 15.91 -3.54 8.97
N GLY A 135 15.00 -3.70 7.99
CA GLY A 135 14.48 -2.58 7.23
C GLY A 135 13.15 -2.88 6.54
N GLY A 136 12.77 -2.01 5.61
CA GLY A 136 11.49 -2.07 4.91
C GLY A 136 10.35 -1.47 5.72
N ILE A 137 9.14 -1.52 5.17
CA ILE A 137 7.97 -0.82 5.75
C ILE A 137 7.58 -1.41 7.12
N GLU A 138 7.65 -2.72 7.30
CA GLU A 138 7.29 -3.40 8.54
C GLU A 138 8.16 -2.93 9.70
N ALA A 139 9.47 -2.91 9.53
CA ALA A 139 10.42 -2.43 10.54
C ALA A 139 10.28 -0.92 10.76
N SER A 140 10.23 -0.13 9.69
CA SER A 140 10.14 1.34 9.77
C SER A 140 8.97 1.81 10.61
N LEU A 141 7.82 1.17 10.49
CA LEU A 141 6.60 1.57 11.19
C LEU A 141 6.54 1.09 12.64
N ARG A 142 7.37 0.09 13.02
CA ARG A 142 7.44 -0.50 14.37
C ARG A 142 8.70 -0.14 15.15
N ARG A 143 9.43 0.89 14.72
CA ARG A 143 10.71 1.28 15.36
C ARG A 143 10.58 1.80 16.80
N PHE A 144 9.41 2.31 17.17
CA PHE A 144 9.06 2.71 18.52
C PHE A 144 7.98 1.81 19.13
N VAL A 145 7.59 2.08 20.36
CA VAL A 145 6.41 1.47 20.98
C VAL A 145 5.20 1.72 20.07
N HIS A 146 4.49 0.67 19.72
CA HIS A 146 3.41 0.74 18.76
C HIS A 146 2.20 -0.10 19.18
N PHE A 147 1.03 0.25 18.64
CA PHE A 147 -0.18 -0.55 18.78
C PHE A 147 -0.23 -1.56 17.65
N ASP A 148 -0.27 -2.85 17.99
CA ASP A 148 -0.54 -3.92 17.05
C ASP A 148 -2.03 -4.19 16.99
N TYR A 149 -2.60 -4.04 15.78
CA TYR A 149 -4.03 -4.24 15.53
C TYR A 149 -4.44 -5.71 15.62
N TRP A 150 -3.57 -6.61 15.18
CA TRP A 150 -3.87 -8.03 15.06
C TRP A 150 -3.92 -8.68 16.45
N GLU A 151 -2.96 -8.36 17.30
CA GLU A 151 -2.91 -8.80 18.68
C GLU A 151 -3.75 -7.92 19.64
N ASN A 152 -4.20 -6.75 19.14
CA ASN A 152 -4.99 -5.76 19.91
C ASN A 152 -4.30 -5.29 21.18
N LYS A 153 -2.98 -5.14 21.16
CA LYS A 153 -2.16 -4.71 22.31
C LYS A 153 -1.03 -3.78 21.90
N LEU A 154 -0.43 -3.13 22.88
CA LEU A 154 0.85 -2.45 22.70
C LEU A 154 1.97 -3.47 22.60
N LEU A 155 2.88 -3.24 21.65
CA LEU A 155 4.13 -3.96 21.51
C LEU A 155 5.31 -3.02 21.69
N PRO A 156 6.45 -3.53 22.19
CA PRO A 156 7.70 -2.75 22.28
C PRO A 156 8.23 -2.45 20.88
N SER A 157 9.31 -1.68 20.80
CA SER A 157 10.04 -1.50 19.54
C SER A 157 10.40 -2.85 18.92
N ILE A 158 10.34 -2.91 17.57
CA ILE A 158 10.79 -4.10 16.85
C ILE A 158 12.27 -4.41 17.10
N LEU A 159 13.10 -3.41 17.41
CA LEU A 159 14.48 -3.62 17.84
C LEU A 159 14.58 -4.44 19.13
N GLU A 160 13.76 -4.12 20.15
CA GLU A 160 13.73 -4.88 21.40
C GLU A 160 13.18 -6.31 21.22
N SER A 161 12.21 -6.48 20.31
CA SER A 161 11.60 -7.79 20.06
C SER A 161 12.42 -8.67 19.12
N SER A 162 13.15 -8.09 18.17
CA SER A 162 13.94 -8.83 17.18
C SER A 162 15.37 -9.15 17.62
N GLY A 163 15.94 -8.33 18.49
CA GLY A 163 17.37 -8.38 18.84
C GLY A 163 18.31 -7.90 17.73
N ALA A 164 17.77 -7.23 16.69
CA ALA A 164 18.58 -6.66 15.63
C ALA A 164 19.46 -5.51 16.15
N ASP A 165 20.62 -5.34 15.55
CA ASP A 165 21.60 -4.33 15.95
C ASP A 165 21.24 -2.94 15.42
N LEU A 166 20.72 -2.88 14.20
CA LEU A 166 20.37 -1.63 13.52
C LEU A 166 19.08 -1.76 12.75
N LEU A 167 18.29 -0.70 12.73
CA LEU A 167 17.09 -0.57 11.90
C LEU A 167 17.29 0.59 10.92
N VAL A 168 17.15 0.29 9.63
CA VAL A 168 17.09 1.29 8.56
C VAL A 168 15.62 1.61 8.30
N TYR A 169 15.21 2.86 8.55
CA TYR A 169 13.84 3.28 8.31
C TYR A 169 13.73 4.19 7.07
N GLY A 170 12.57 4.16 6.45
CA GLY A 170 12.35 4.86 5.20
C GLY A 170 12.89 4.09 3.99
N MET A 171 13.28 4.83 2.97
CA MET A 171 13.94 4.27 1.78
C MET A 171 15.43 4.10 2.09
N GLY A 172 15.95 2.88 1.93
CA GLY A 172 17.22 2.48 2.53
C GLY A 172 18.45 2.57 1.62
N GLU A 173 18.34 3.10 0.40
CA GLU A 173 19.40 2.99 -0.60
C GLU A 173 20.71 3.66 -0.18
N LYS A 174 20.67 4.90 0.33
CA LYS A 174 21.86 5.61 0.81
C LYS A 174 22.43 4.98 2.07
N GLN A 175 21.57 4.68 3.02
CA GLN A 175 21.99 4.11 4.29
C GLN A 175 22.70 2.78 4.10
N ILE A 176 22.18 1.90 3.23
CA ILE A 176 22.77 0.58 3.05
C ILE A 176 24.13 0.63 2.37
N MET A 177 24.38 1.60 1.49
CA MET A 177 25.71 1.81 0.91
C MET A 177 26.69 2.23 2.01
N GLU A 178 26.34 3.24 2.81
CA GLU A 178 27.16 3.73 3.91
C GLU A 178 27.45 2.62 4.94
N ILE A 179 26.42 1.88 5.37
CA ILE A 179 26.55 0.74 6.27
C ILE A 179 27.52 -0.32 5.68
N ALA A 180 27.36 -0.66 4.42
CA ALA A 180 28.19 -1.67 3.77
C ALA A 180 29.67 -1.26 3.72
N ASP A 181 29.95 -0.01 3.39
CA ASP A 181 31.33 0.53 3.31
C ASP A 181 32.01 0.52 4.69
N TYR A 182 31.28 0.90 5.75
CA TYR A 182 31.85 0.86 7.11
C TYR A 182 32.08 -0.56 7.61
N LEU A 183 31.14 -1.48 7.41
CA LEU A 183 31.31 -2.89 7.78
C LEU A 183 32.45 -3.53 6.98
N ALA A 184 32.60 -3.21 5.69
CA ALA A 184 33.72 -3.67 4.88
C ALA A 184 35.06 -3.11 5.36
N GLY A 185 35.07 -1.90 5.91
CA GLY A 185 36.23 -1.26 6.57
C GLY A 185 36.57 -1.85 7.95
N GLY A 186 35.79 -2.80 8.46
CA GLY A 186 35.99 -3.44 9.77
C GLY A 186 35.29 -2.79 10.94
N ALA A 187 34.35 -1.85 10.70
CA ALA A 187 33.53 -1.27 11.72
C ALA A 187 32.58 -2.31 12.36
N SER A 188 32.28 -2.16 13.63
CA SER A 188 31.25 -2.94 14.34
C SER A 188 29.86 -2.37 14.08
N ALA A 189 28.80 -3.08 14.48
CA ALA A 189 27.44 -2.58 14.41
C ALA A 189 27.22 -1.31 15.27
N GLU A 190 27.94 -1.16 16.36
CA GLU A 190 27.87 0.01 17.26
C GLU A 190 28.47 1.26 16.61
N ASP A 191 29.51 1.09 15.78
CA ASP A 191 30.12 2.20 15.04
C ASP A 191 29.18 2.81 13.99
N LEU A 192 28.03 2.18 13.69
CA LEU A 192 27.03 2.65 12.74
C LEU A 192 25.95 3.55 13.35
N HIS A 193 25.99 3.78 14.66
CA HIS A 193 24.94 4.47 15.40
C HIS A 193 24.75 5.94 15.03
N TYR A 194 25.64 6.56 14.28
CA TYR A 194 25.52 7.96 13.80
C TYR A 194 24.88 8.09 12.42
N ILE A 195 24.64 6.99 11.71
CA ILE A 195 24.14 7.04 10.32
C ILE A 195 22.70 7.57 10.31
N ARG A 196 22.44 8.59 9.50
CA ARG A 196 21.10 9.15 9.34
C ARG A 196 20.12 8.13 8.76
N GLY A 197 18.86 8.22 9.18
CA GLY A 197 17.81 7.29 8.73
C GLY A 197 17.89 5.90 9.37
N THR A 198 18.58 5.80 10.50
CA THR A 198 18.69 4.57 11.30
C THR A 198 18.10 4.73 12.70
N ALA A 199 17.83 3.61 13.34
CA ALA A 199 17.51 3.54 14.77
C ALA A 199 18.20 2.33 15.39
N TYR A 200 18.55 2.44 16.70
CA TYR A 200 19.30 1.43 17.45
C TYR A 200 18.89 1.41 18.93
N LEU A 201 19.35 0.41 19.66
CA LEU A 201 19.17 0.32 21.12
C LEU A 201 20.41 0.82 21.83
N SER A 202 20.21 1.64 22.90
CA SER A 202 21.29 2.17 23.72
C SER A 202 20.98 2.02 25.22
N ASP A 203 22.00 1.80 26.01
CA ASP A 203 21.91 1.78 27.49
C ASP A 203 21.91 3.20 28.06
N SER A 204 22.44 4.19 27.33
CA SER A 204 22.52 5.59 27.68
C SER A 204 21.79 6.50 26.72
N LEU A 205 21.50 7.71 27.15
CA LEU A 205 21.00 8.79 26.27
C LEU A 205 22.14 9.32 25.38
N PRO A 206 21.84 9.81 24.17
CA PRO A 206 22.85 10.46 23.33
C PRO A 206 23.28 11.81 23.92
N ASP A 207 24.52 12.21 23.64
CA ASP A 207 25.06 13.52 24.05
C ASP A 207 24.50 14.68 23.21
N ASP A 208 24.06 14.39 21.99
CA ASP A 208 23.46 15.36 21.06
C ASP A 208 22.06 15.81 21.49
N GLU A 209 21.59 16.93 20.96
CA GLU A 209 20.23 17.43 21.21
C GLU A 209 19.17 16.45 20.68
N TYR A 210 18.25 16.04 21.52
CA TYR A 210 17.20 15.07 21.17
C TYR A 210 15.81 15.50 21.66
N VAL A 211 14.79 14.85 21.11
CA VAL A 211 13.40 14.91 21.58
C VAL A 211 13.05 13.60 22.27
N GLU A 212 12.69 13.67 23.53
CA GLU A 212 12.26 12.49 24.29
C GLU A 212 10.75 12.26 24.14
N LEU A 213 10.41 11.03 23.73
CA LEU A 213 9.03 10.56 23.67
C LEU A 213 8.62 9.94 25.00
N PRO A 214 7.32 9.98 25.35
CA PRO A 214 6.78 9.14 26.41
C PRO A 214 7.24 7.69 26.26
N GLY A 215 7.84 7.14 27.31
CA GLY A 215 8.39 5.79 27.29
C GLY A 215 7.30 4.70 27.42
N TRP A 216 7.73 3.44 27.33
CA TRP A 216 6.87 2.26 27.41
C TRP A 216 5.91 2.30 28.60
N LYS A 217 6.43 2.58 29.82
CA LYS A 217 5.62 2.58 31.05
C LYS A 217 4.54 3.67 31.00
N ALA A 218 4.91 4.89 30.63
CA ALA A 218 3.97 6.01 30.54
C ALA A 218 2.83 5.72 29.55
N ILE A 219 3.15 5.17 28.36
CA ILE A 219 2.16 4.83 27.33
C ILE A 219 1.25 3.67 27.79
N LYS A 220 1.79 2.72 28.54
CA LYS A 220 1.02 1.60 29.10
C LYS A 220 0.04 2.05 30.18
N ASP A 221 0.47 3.00 31.03
CA ASP A 221 -0.32 3.50 32.14
C ASP A 221 -1.38 4.51 31.67
N ASP A 222 -1.08 5.37 30.71
CA ASP A 222 -2.03 6.33 30.12
C ASP A 222 -1.98 6.32 28.58
N ARG A 223 -3.10 5.96 27.96
CA ARG A 223 -3.25 5.95 26.47
C ARG A 223 -3.05 7.33 25.83
N LYS A 224 -3.23 8.43 26.58
CA LYS A 224 -2.99 9.80 26.09
C LYS A 224 -1.52 9.99 25.72
N GLU A 225 -0.62 9.36 26.48
CA GLU A 225 0.82 9.43 26.22
C GLU A 225 1.19 8.79 24.86
N PHE A 226 0.40 7.83 24.36
CA PHE A 226 0.59 7.31 23.00
C PHE A 226 0.32 8.37 21.93
N ALA A 227 -0.76 9.14 22.08
CA ALA A 227 -1.05 10.25 21.16
C ALA A 227 0.02 11.35 21.23
N ARG A 228 0.50 11.65 22.44
CA ARG A 228 1.61 12.60 22.66
C ARG A 228 2.91 12.11 22.01
N ALA A 229 3.26 10.84 22.19
CA ALA A 229 4.43 10.24 21.58
C ALA A 229 4.37 10.36 20.03
N PHE A 230 3.22 10.03 19.43
CA PHE A 230 3.01 10.19 18.00
C PHE A 230 3.19 11.65 17.55
N LYS A 231 2.58 12.61 18.27
CA LYS A 231 2.69 14.05 17.95
C LYS A 231 4.14 14.52 17.94
N LEU A 232 4.91 14.19 18.95
CA LEU A 232 6.32 14.56 19.06
C LEU A 232 7.13 13.90 17.93
N GLN A 233 6.99 12.60 17.74
CA GLN A 233 7.69 11.85 16.69
C GLN A 233 7.38 12.39 15.30
N SER A 234 6.11 12.72 15.00
CA SER A 234 5.68 13.17 13.68
C SER A 234 6.29 14.51 13.27
N LYS A 235 6.64 15.36 14.25
CA LYS A 235 7.29 16.66 14.02
C LYS A 235 8.76 16.55 13.65
N GLU A 236 9.40 15.43 14.02
CA GLU A 236 10.82 15.19 13.78
C GLU A 236 11.08 14.28 12.56
N GLN A 237 10.07 14.08 11.69
CA GLN A 237 10.19 13.25 10.48
C GLN A 237 10.75 14.00 9.26
N ASP A 238 11.22 15.23 9.41
CA ASP A 238 11.78 15.99 8.29
C ASP A 238 13.31 15.86 8.23
N PRO A 239 13.91 15.64 7.05
CA PRO A 239 15.35 15.46 6.92
C PRO A 239 16.17 16.72 7.19
N PHE A 240 15.60 17.93 7.08
CA PHE A 240 16.33 19.19 7.20
C PHE A 240 16.44 19.71 8.64
N TYR A 241 15.39 19.51 9.44
CA TYR A 241 15.34 20.06 10.81
C TYR A 241 15.00 19.01 11.86
N GLY A 242 14.73 17.77 11.46
CA GLY A 242 14.44 16.68 12.39
C GLY A 242 15.62 16.42 13.31
N LYS A 243 15.35 16.26 14.61
CA LYS A 243 16.31 15.96 15.66
C LYS A 243 16.39 14.45 15.89
N ILE A 244 17.36 14.04 16.69
CA ILE A 244 17.38 12.72 17.30
C ILE A 244 16.11 12.56 18.14
N VAL A 245 15.47 11.39 18.05
CA VAL A 245 14.28 11.05 18.83
C VAL A 245 14.59 9.87 19.72
N VAL A 246 14.32 10.01 21.01
CA VAL A 246 14.60 8.96 22.00
C VAL A 246 13.33 8.50 22.68
N GLN A 247 13.19 7.20 22.90
CA GLN A 247 12.09 6.62 23.67
C GLN A 247 12.63 5.58 24.66
N LYS A 248 12.28 5.68 25.94
CA LYS A 248 12.59 4.61 26.90
C LYS A 248 11.69 3.40 26.58
N GLY A 249 12.32 2.31 26.13
CA GLY A 249 11.67 1.03 25.89
C GLY A 249 11.40 0.24 27.16
N GLN A 250 11.27 -1.06 27.02
CA GLN A 250 11.13 -1.98 28.17
C GLN A 250 12.46 -2.15 28.93
N LYS A 251 13.56 -2.24 28.20
CA LYS A 251 14.90 -2.50 28.76
C LYS A 251 15.85 -1.35 28.45
N LYS A 252 15.96 -0.96 27.18
CA LYS A 252 16.93 0.03 26.67
C LYS A 252 16.23 1.29 26.16
N TYR A 253 17.00 2.29 25.79
CA TYR A 253 16.53 3.42 25.01
C TYR A 253 16.51 3.03 23.52
N ILE A 254 15.45 3.39 22.83
CA ILE A 254 15.39 3.39 21.38
C ILE A 254 15.84 4.78 20.94
N VAL A 255 16.94 4.85 20.20
CA VAL A 255 17.48 6.10 19.64
C VAL A 255 17.25 6.07 18.14
N GLN A 256 16.53 7.07 17.62
CA GLN A 256 16.33 7.27 16.18
C GLN A 256 17.13 8.48 15.74
N ASN A 257 18.03 8.30 14.81
CA ASN A 257 18.75 9.38 14.12
C ASN A 257 17.80 10.20 13.22
N PRO A 258 18.15 11.44 12.87
CA PRO A 258 17.39 12.22 11.90
C PRO A 258 17.22 11.49 10.57
N ASN A 259 16.13 11.78 9.84
CA ASN A 259 15.88 11.19 8.53
C ASN A 259 17.03 11.45 7.55
N ILE A 260 17.24 10.52 6.62
CA ILE A 260 18.13 10.71 5.48
C ILE A 260 17.58 11.80 4.55
N PHE A 261 18.47 12.54 3.90
CA PHE A 261 18.06 13.50 2.88
C PHE A 261 17.44 12.81 1.66
N PRO A 262 16.41 13.40 1.04
CA PRO A 262 15.82 12.88 -0.18
C PRO A 262 16.86 12.59 -1.25
N LEU A 263 16.64 11.57 -2.06
CA LEU A 263 17.46 11.32 -3.24
C LEU A 263 17.30 12.46 -4.23
N THR A 264 18.40 12.85 -4.84
CA THR A 264 18.37 13.77 -5.99
C THR A 264 17.76 13.05 -7.21
N MET A 265 17.51 13.80 -8.28
CA MET A 265 16.99 13.22 -9.53
C MET A 265 18.02 12.25 -10.12
N GLU A 266 19.30 12.61 -10.09
CA GLU A 266 20.41 11.78 -10.59
C GLU A 266 20.56 10.48 -9.78
N GLU A 267 20.46 10.56 -8.46
CA GLU A 267 20.50 9.38 -7.59
C GLU A 267 19.28 8.48 -7.82
N MET A 268 18.09 9.06 -7.99
CA MET A 268 16.89 8.30 -8.37
C MET A 268 17.08 7.60 -9.72
N ASP A 269 17.58 8.30 -10.71
CA ASP A 269 17.80 7.74 -12.05
C ASP A 269 18.80 6.59 -12.00
N ALA A 270 19.90 6.76 -11.27
CA ALA A 270 20.92 5.71 -11.10
C ALA A 270 20.33 4.42 -10.50
N ILE A 271 19.46 4.52 -9.49
CA ILE A 271 18.80 3.36 -8.87
C ILE A 271 17.88 2.66 -9.87
N TYR A 272 17.11 3.38 -10.66
CA TYR A 272 16.20 2.78 -11.64
C TYR A 272 16.89 2.25 -12.91
N ASP A 273 18.12 2.69 -13.19
CA ASP A 273 18.96 2.21 -14.29
C ASP A 273 19.73 0.92 -13.93
N LEU A 274 19.71 0.44 -12.68
CA LEU A 274 20.32 -0.82 -12.26
C LEU A 274 19.79 -2.00 -13.10
N PRO A 275 20.56 -3.09 -13.22
CA PRO A 275 20.29 -4.16 -14.19
C PRO A 275 19.17 -5.12 -13.79
N TYR A 276 18.02 -4.62 -13.40
CA TYR A 276 16.86 -5.45 -13.05
C TYR A 276 16.43 -6.36 -14.20
N MET A 277 16.11 -7.63 -13.88
CA MET A 277 15.56 -8.61 -14.82
C MET A 277 14.09 -8.34 -15.18
N ARG A 278 13.34 -7.63 -14.33
CA ARG A 278 11.90 -7.30 -14.46
C ARG A 278 11.03 -8.54 -14.54
N GLN A 279 11.43 -9.56 -13.82
CA GLN A 279 10.77 -10.85 -13.74
C GLN A 279 10.92 -11.43 -12.32
N TRP A 280 10.10 -12.42 -12.00
CA TRP A 280 10.36 -13.30 -10.86
C TRP A 280 11.49 -14.26 -11.19
N HIS A 281 12.11 -14.83 -10.16
CA HIS A 281 13.17 -15.81 -10.34
C HIS A 281 12.62 -17.10 -11.02
N PRO A 282 13.29 -17.69 -12.02
CA PRO A 282 12.79 -18.84 -12.81
C PRO A 282 12.39 -20.06 -11.97
N SER A 283 12.98 -20.25 -10.77
CA SER A 283 12.60 -21.35 -9.86
C SER A 283 11.12 -21.33 -9.46
N TYR A 284 10.41 -20.23 -9.69
CA TYR A 284 8.99 -20.11 -9.38
C TYR A 284 8.05 -20.44 -10.57
N ASP A 285 8.59 -20.66 -11.77
CA ASP A 285 7.79 -20.91 -12.99
C ASP A 285 6.87 -22.14 -12.81
N ALA A 286 7.41 -23.24 -12.29
CA ALA A 286 6.66 -24.46 -12.03
C ALA A 286 5.51 -24.29 -11.01
N LYS A 287 5.57 -23.23 -10.17
CA LYS A 287 4.55 -22.89 -9.19
C LYS A 287 3.57 -21.83 -9.69
N GLY A 288 3.68 -21.36 -10.94
CA GLY A 288 2.83 -20.35 -11.55
C GLY A 288 3.29 -18.91 -11.34
N GLY A 289 4.57 -18.70 -10.96
CA GLY A 289 5.18 -17.37 -10.82
C GLY A 289 4.69 -16.59 -9.59
N VAL A 290 4.91 -15.27 -9.58
CA VAL A 290 4.57 -14.36 -8.47
C VAL A 290 3.60 -13.29 -8.96
N ALA A 291 2.33 -13.39 -8.59
CA ALA A 291 1.24 -12.54 -9.10
C ALA A 291 1.44 -11.04 -8.85
N ALA A 292 2.19 -10.64 -7.82
CA ALA A 292 2.49 -9.24 -7.54
C ALA A 292 3.25 -8.54 -8.68
N LEU A 293 4.00 -9.27 -9.52
CA LEU A 293 4.68 -8.70 -10.67
C LEU A 293 3.70 -8.18 -11.72
N GLU A 294 2.55 -8.83 -11.93
CA GLU A 294 1.57 -8.46 -12.95
C GLU A 294 1.06 -7.02 -12.78
N GLU A 295 1.02 -6.54 -11.55
CA GLU A 295 0.55 -5.17 -11.24
C GLU A 295 1.55 -4.09 -11.70
N VAL A 296 2.85 -4.42 -11.76
CA VAL A 296 3.93 -3.45 -11.97
C VAL A 296 4.78 -3.70 -13.21
N GLN A 297 4.73 -4.88 -13.82
CA GLN A 297 5.61 -5.33 -14.90
C GLN A 297 5.71 -4.33 -16.06
N PHE A 298 4.58 -3.74 -16.46
CA PHE A 298 4.49 -2.74 -17.53
C PHE A 298 4.08 -1.37 -17.00
N SER A 299 4.48 -1.05 -15.76
CA SER A 299 4.26 0.24 -15.12
C SER A 299 5.58 0.95 -14.89
N LEU A 300 5.54 2.29 -14.85
CA LEU A 300 6.70 3.15 -14.65
C LEU A 300 6.51 3.95 -13.36
N VAL A 301 7.44 3.80 -12.42
CA VAL A 301 7.50 4.68 -11.26
C VAL A 301 8.15 6.00 -11.67
N SER A 302 7.40 7.08 -11.56
CA SER A 302 7.87 8.41 -11.94
C SER A 302 8.40 9.23 -10.77
N SER A 303 7.95 8.91 -9.55
CA SER A 303 8.32 9.62 -8.32
C SER A 303 8.07 8.79 -7.08
N ARG A 304 8.72 9.17 -5.97
CA ARG A 304 8.50 8.67 -4.61
C ARG A 304 8.16 9.83 -3.68
N GLY A 305 7.64 9.52 -2.49
CA GLY A 305 7.20 10.51 -1.52
C GLY A 305 5.75 10.96 -1.74
N CYS A 306 5.14 11.58 -0.71
CA CYS A 306 3.78 12.06 -0.77
C CYS A 306 3.53 13.20 0.23
N PHE A 307 3.25 14.41 -0.24
CA PHE A 307 2.88 15.54 0.62
C PHE A 307 1.38 15.59 0.99
N GLY A 308 0.61 14.58 0.59
CA GLY A 308 -0.82 14.47 0.91
C GLY A 308 -1.13 14.32 2.39
N SER A 309 -0.21 13.73 3.17
CA SER A 309 -0.25 13.61 4.64
C SER A 309 -1.58 13.11 5.22
N CYS A 310 -2.26 12.19 4.53
CA CYS A 310 -3.50 11.58 5.04
C CYS A 310 -3.22 10.83 6.34
N SER A 311 -4.05 11.01 7.38
CA SER A 311 -3.82 10.51 8.73
C SER A 311 -3.69 8.98 8.84
N PHE A 312 -4.32 8.25 7.92
CA PHE A 312 -4.35 6.78 7.89
C PHE A 312 -3.26 6.15 7.03
N CYS A 313 -2.50 6.95 6.26
CA CYS A 313 -1.59 6.44 5.26
C CYS A 313 -0.15 6.40 5.80
N ALA A 314 0.49 5.22 5.73
CA ALA A 314 1.86 5.04 6.14
C ALA A 314 2.91 5.46 5.07
N ILE A 315 2.48 5.74 3.84
CA ILE A 315 3.40 6.02 2.73
C ILE A 315 4.27 7.24 3.03
N HIS A 316 3.68 8.33 3.52
CA HIS A 316 4.45 9.53 3.84
C HIS A 316 5.38 9.36 5.05
N ALA A 317 5.05 8.44 5.97
CA ALA A 317 5.92 8.09 7.10
C ALA A 317 7.10 7.21 6.68
N HIS A 318 6.96 6.47 5.57
CA HIS A 318 8.01 5.60 5.04
C HIS A 318 8.82 6.25 3.91
N GLN A 319 8.17 6.87 2.93
CA GLN A 319 8.83 7.48 1.76
C GLN A 319 9.15 8.98 1.94
N GLY A 320 8.66 9.59 3.02
CA GLY A 320 8.79 11.02 3.26
C GLY A 320 7.71 11.87 2.58
N ARG A 321 7.72 13.16 2.89
CA ARG A 321 6.76 14.15 2.40
C ARG A 321 7.30 15.02 1.25
N ILE A 322 8.58 14.87 0.91
CA ILE A 322 9.24 15.58 -0.20
C ILE A 322 9.25 14.64 -1.40
N ILE A 323 8.79 15.13 -2.54
CA ILE A 323 8.76 14.35 -3.77
C ILE A 323 10.18 14.20 -4.33
N GLN A 324 10.54 12.97 -4.65
CA GLN A 324 11.78 12.57 -5.30
C GLN A 324 11.40 12.05 -6.69
N ALA A 325 11.64 12.87 -7.72
CA ALA A 325 11.25 12.57 -9.09
C ALA A 325 12.41 12.00 -9.89
N ARG A 326 12.09 11.18 -10.88
CA ARG A 326 13.01 10.73 -11.92
C ARG A 326 12.98 11.68 -13.11
N SER A 327 14.08 11.77 -13.85
CA SER A 327 14.13 12.52 -15.09
C SER A 327 13.24 11.87 -16.18
N HIS A 328 12.83 12.65 -17.16
CA HIS A 328 12.13 12.13 -18.32
C HIS A 328 12.99 11.11 -19.07
N GLU A 329 14.27 11.37 -19.16
CA GLU A 329 15.26 10.54 -19.88
C GLU A 329 15.35 9.15 -19.26
N SER A 330 15.42 9.04 -17.93
CA SER A 330 15.44 7.77 -17.20
C SER A 330 14.13 7.00 -17.45
N ILE A 331 12.97 7.64 -17.32
CA ILE A 331 11.67 7.01 -17.54
C ILE A 331 11.50 6.54 -18.99
N LEU A 332 11.98 7.34 -19.96
CA LEU A 332 11.94 6.97 -21.39
C LEU A 332 12.89 5.81 -21.71
N ARG A 333 14.09 5.75 -21.07
CA ARG A 333 14.99 4.59 -21.18
C ARG A 333 14.30 3.32 -20.68
N GLU A 334 13.69 3.40 -19.51
CA GLU A 334 12.91 2.29 -18.96
C GLU A 334 11.76 1.86 -19.85
N ALA A 335 10.95 2.80 -20.36
CA ALA A 335 9.86 2.51 -21.30
C ALA A 335 10.35 1.76 -22.54
N LYS A 336 11.50 2.16 -23.11
CA LYS A 336 12.11 1.46 -24.23
C LYS A 336 12.56 0.03 -23.90
N LEU A 337 12.92 -0.25 -22.64
CA LEU A 337 13.18 -1.61 -22.16
C LEU A 337 11.87 -2.40 -22.06
N LEU A 338 10.81 -1.83 -21.46
CA LEU A 338 9.51 -2.48 -21.33
C LEU A 338 8.92 -2.91 -22.68
N ILE A 339 9.05 -2.06 -23.71
CA ILE A 339 8.56 -2.34 -25.08
C ILE A 339 9.17 -3.64 -25.65
N LYS A 340 10.41 -3.97 -25.23
CA LYS A 340 11.14 -5.17 -25.69
C LYS A 340 10.86 -6.43 -24.85
N LEU A 341 10.17 -6.29 -23.71
CA LEU A 341 9.89 -7.43 -22.87
C LEU A 341 8.84 -8.36 -23.48
N PRO A 342 8.97 -9.68 -23.30
CA PRO A 342 7.92 -10.62 -23.67
C PRO A 342 6.57 -10.25 -23.06
N GLY A 343 5.49 -10.37 -23.85
CA GLY A 343 4.13 -10.08 -23.38
C GLY A 343 3.72 -8.60 -23.43
N PHE A 344 4.60 -7.67 -23.80
CA PHE A 344 4.22 -6.27 -24.00
C PHE A 344 3.28 -6.13 -25.20
N LYS A 345 2.07 -5.63 -24.97
CA LYS A 345 1.01 -5.49 -25.99
C LYS A 345 0.82 -4.05 -26.49
N GLY A 346 1.75 -3.16 -26.19
CA GLY A 346 1.69 -1.74 -26.51
C GLY A 346 1.06 -0.88 -25.41
N TYR A 347 0.85 -1.41 -24.21
CA TYR A 347 0.20 -0.72 -23.12
C TYR A 347 1.18 -0.48 -21.96
N ILE A 348 1.44 0.78 -21.64
CA ILE A 348 2.03 1.16 -20.35
C ILE A 348 0.87 1.25 -19.36
N HIS A 349 0.89 0.40 -18.33
CA HIS A 349 -0.26 0.22 -17.46
C HIS A 349 -0.42 1.35 -16.44
N ASP A 350 0.69 1.98 -16.05
CA ASP A 350 0.71 3.13 -15.13
C ASP A 350 1.98 3.95 -15.31
N VAL A 351 1.87 5.25 -15.07
CA VAL A 351 3.00 6.17 -14.92
C VAL A 351 2.75 7.01 -13.69
N GLY A 352 3.35 6.64 -12.57
CA GLY A 352 2.99 7.29 -11.32
C GLY A 352 3.93 7.01 -10.16
N GLY A 353 3.39 7.16 -8.98
CA GLY A 353 4.01 6.96 -7.68
C GLY A 353 2.92 6.76 -6.63
N PRO A 354 3.15 7.10 -5.36
CA PRO A 354 2.12 7.06 -4.33
C PRO A 354 0.88 7.89 -4.67
N THR A 355 1.09 8.95 -5.45
CA THR A 355 0.06 9.79 -6.06
C THR A 355 0.55 10.16 -7.47
N ALA A 356 -0.18 9.76 -8.50
CA ALA A 356 0.30 9.82 -9.88
C ALA A 356 0.69 11.23 -10.33
N ASN A 357 -0.08 12.23 -9.95
CA ASN A 357 0.13 13.62 -10.36
C ASN A 357 1.04 14.43 -9.44
N PHE A 358 1.81 13.78 -8.56
CA PHE A 358 2.86 14.43 -7.76
C PHE A 358 4.23 14.22 -8.42
N ARG A 359 4.71 15.21 -9.15
CA ARG A 359 5.95 15.10 -9.92
C ARG A 359 7.09 15.97 -9.40
N HIS A 360 6.82 16.90 -8.50
CA HIS A 360 7.79 17.80 -7.91
C HIS A 360 7.41 18.12 -6.46
N PRO A 361 8.32 18.66 -5.65
CA PRO A 361 8.02 19.15 -4.30
C PRO A 361 6.86 20.13 -4.32
N SER A 362 6.05 20.13 -3.27
CA SER A 362 4.84 20.97 -3.23
C SER A 362 5.10 22.47 -3.29
N CYS A 363 6.32 22.91 -3.00
CA CYS A 363 6.80 24.29 -3.15
C CYS A 363 8.32 24.35 -3.06
N ALA A 364 8.93 25.39 -3.60
CA ALA A 364 10.39 25.61 -3.59
C ALA A 364 11.01 25.63 -2.17
N LYS A 365 10.23 26.00 -1.14
CA LYS A 365 10.69 25.98 0.25
C LYS A 365 11.11 24.58 0.72
N GLN A 366 10.43 23.53 0.27
CA GLN A 366 10.68 22.16 0.73
C GLN A 366 12.11 21.68 0.47
N LEU A 367 12.70 22.08 -0.64
CA LEU A 367 14.08 21.69 -1.02
C LEU A 367 15.16 22.39 -0.20
N LYS A 368 14.83 23.51 0.45
CA LYS A 368 15.78 24.31 1.22
C LYS A 368 15.60 24.20 2.74
N TYR A 369 14.34 24.15 3.17
CA TYR A 369 13.99 24.25 4.59
C TYR A 369 13.10 23.09 5.07
N GLY A 370 12.86 22.08 4.23
CA GLY A 370 11.97 20.98 4.57
C GLY A 370 10.49 21.33 4.54
N VAL A 371 9.68 20.40 5.00
CA VAL A 371 8.20 20.54 5.08
C VAL A 371 7.78 21.38 6.28
N CYS A 372 6.62 22.02 6.19
CA CYS A 372 6.09 22.79 7.32
C CYS A 372 5.73 21.85 8.51
N LYS A 373 6.11 22.23 9.74
CA LYS A 373 5.83 21.46 10.96
C LYS A 373 4.33 21.43 11.31
N ASP A 374 3.67 22.59 11.18
CA ASP A 374 2.31 22.80 11.68
C ASP A 374 1.27 23.00 10.56
N ARG A 375 1.62 22.63 9.31
CA ARG A 375 0.74 22.77 8.17
C ARG A 375 0.87 21.63 7.17
N GLN A 376 -0.28 21.15 6.69
CA GLN A 376 -0.33 20.26 5.54
C GLN A 376 -0.48 21.06 4.23
N CYS A 377 0.08 20.53 3.13
CA CYS A 377 0.08 21.25 1.85
C CYS A 377 -1.29 21.35 1.19
N LEU A 378 -2.18 20.38 1.44
CA LEU A 378 -3.49 20.27 0.79
C LEU A 378 -4.68 20.34 1.76
N PHE A 379 -4.45 20.31 3.07
CA PHE A 379 -5.51 20.33 4.07
C PHE A 379 -5.31 21.49 5.05
N PRO A 380 -6.40 22.15 5.52
CA PRO A 380 -7.83 22.01 5.11
C PRO A 380 -8.13 22.58 3.71
N LYS A 381 -7.27 23.41 3.19
CA LYS A 381 -7.28 23.97 1.82
C LYS A 381 -5.87 23.96 1.26
N PRO A 382 -5.70 23.91 -0.07
CA PRO A 382 -4.38 24.00 -0.68
C PRO A 382 -3.61 25.23 -0.17
N CYS A 383 -2.33 25.02 0.15
CA CYS A 383 -1.46 26.09 0.61
C CYS A 383 -1.32 27.18 -0.47
N PRO A 384 -1.37 28.47 -0.14
CA PRO A 384 -1.20 29.55 -1.12
C PRO A 384 0.12 29.45 -1.93
N ASN A 385 1.15 28.86 -1.32
CA ASN A 385 2.47 28.68 -1.93
C ASN A 385 2.62 27.33 -2.64
N ILE A 386 1.54 26.55 -2.78
CA ILE A 386 1.62 25.25 -3.46
C ILE A 386 1.89 25.48 -4.95
N ASP A 387 2.87 24.77 -5.45
CA ASP A 387 3.07 24.62 -6.88
C ASP A 387 2.22 23.45 -7.36
N ALA A 388 1.17 23.73 -8.12
CA ALA A 388 0.24 22.74 -8.64
C ALA A 388 0.33 22.62 -10.18
N ASP A 389 1.43 23.07 -10.77
CA ASP A 389 1.65 22.97 -12.23
C ASP A 389 1.87 21.52 -12.65
N HIS A 390 1.04 21.03 -13.57
CA HIS A 390 1.14 19.68 -14.13
C HIS A 390 1.88 19.63 -15.48
N SER A 391 2.49 20.74 -15.94
CA SER A 391 3.11 20.82 -17.27
C SER A 391 4.24 19.80 -17.46
N ASP A 392 5.06 19.53 -16.44
CA ASP A 392 6.10 18.50 -16.46
C ASP A 392 5.49 17.11 -16.66
N TYR A 393 4.44 16.79 -15.92
CA TYR A 393 3.78 15.48 -16.01
C TYR A 393 3.11 15.29 -17.39
N ILE A 394 2.42 16.31 -17.89
CA ILE A 394 1.83 16.30 -19.24
C ILE A 394 2.91 16.07 -20.29
N ALA A 395 4.04 16.77 -20.21
CA ALA A 395 5.16 16.62 -21.13
C ALA A 395 5.73 15.19 -21.13
N LEU A 396 5.91 14.59 -19.94
CA LEU A 396 6.33 13.18 -19.79
C LEU A 396 5.34 12.23 -20.45
N LEU A 397 4.06 12.36 -20.17
CA LEU A 397 3.01 11.50 -20.73
C LEU A 397 2.95 11.60 -22.27
N ARG A 398 3.10 12.78 -22.82
CA ARG A 398 3.17 13.01 -24.28
C ARG A 398 4.40 12.36 -24.90
N LYS A 399 5.59 12.50 -24.29
CA LYS A 399 6.81 11.82 -24.73
C LYS A 399 6.65 10.30 -24.73
N LEU A 400 6.04 9.71 -23.68
CA LEU A 400 5.79 8.28 -23.61
C LEU A 400 4.81 7.78 -24.68
N ARG A 401 3.73 8.54 -24.95
CA ARG A 401 2.78 8.21 -26.03
C ARG A 401 3.40 8.24 -27.41
N ALA A 402 4.41 9.07 -27.61
CA ALA A 402 5.11 9.22 -28.90
C ALA A 402 6.12 8.09 -29.17
N LEU A 403 6.40 7.20 -28.20
CA LEU A 403 7.38 6.12 -28.39
C LEU A 403 6.84 5.07 -29.39
N PRO A 404 7.64 4.66 -30.38
CA PRO A 404 7.29 3.55 -31.26
C PRO A 404 6.99 2.28 -30.46
N GLY A 405 5.90 1.60 -30.78
CA GLY A 405 5.44 0.41 -30.07
C GLY A 405 4.48 0.67 -28.90
N VAL A 406 4.34 1.92 -28.45
CA VAL A 406 3.35 2.30 -27.44
C VAL A 406 2.03 2.69 -28.10
N LYS A 407 0.97 1.99 -27.75
CA LYS A 407 -0.41 2.25 -28.21
C LYS A 407 -1.16 3.15 -27.24
N LYS A 408 -1.00 2.91 -25.94
CA LYS A 408 -1.66 3.64 -24.85
C LYS A 408 -0.76 3.74 -23.62
N VAL A 409 -0.88 4.86 -22.93
CA VAL A 409 -0.28 5.10 -21.62
C VAL A 409 -1.40 5.38 -20.64
N PHE A 410 -1.58 4.52 -19.65
CA PHE A 410 -2.63 4.67 -18.65
C PHE A 410 -2.10 5.26 -17.35
N ILE A 411 -2.98 5.87 -16.57
CA ILE A 411 -2.76 6.28 -15.18
C ILE A 411 -3.73 5.46 -14.33
N ARG A 412 -3.17 4.51 -13.55
CA ARG A 412 -3.92 3.62 -12.63
C ARG A 412 -3.69 3.98 -11.16
N SER A 413 -2.53 4.55 -10.84
CA SER A 413 -2.28 5.16 -9.54
C SER A 413 -3.31 6.25 -9.28
N GLY A 414 -3.77 6.37 -8.05
CA GLY A 414 -4.74 7.40 -7.72
C GLY A 414 -4.20 8.80 -7.96
N ILE A 415 -5.06 9.70 -8.44
CA ILE A 415 -4.75 11.13 -8.53
C ILE A 415 -5.30 11.89 -7.34
N ARG A 416 -4.62 12.96 -6.94
CA ARG A 416 -5.16 13.94 -6.01
C ARG A 416 -5.96 14.98 -6.80
N TYR A 417 -7.27 14.83 -6.79
CA TYR A 417 -8.19 15.72 -7.52
C TYR A 417 -8.20 17.14 -6.94
N ASP A 418 -7.96 17.32 -5.65
CA ASP A 418 -7.81 18.61 -5.00
C ASP A 418 -6.56 19.38 -5.47
N TYR A 419 -5.46 18.66 -5.70
CA TYR A 419 -4.24 19.20 -6.30
C TYR A 419 -4.44 19.54 -7.79
N LEU A 420 -5.15 18.67 -8.54
CA LEU A 420 -5.53 18.96 -9.92
C LEU A 420 -6.40 20.23 -10.01
N LEU A 421 -7.37 20.41 -9.09
CA LEU A 421 -8.22 21.57 -9.05
C LEU A 421 -7.49 22.86 -8.65
N ALA A 422 -6.34 22.77 -8.01
CA ALA A 422 -5.46 23.89 -7.66
C ALA A 422 -4.61 24.37 -8.83
N ASP A 423 -4.46 23.57 -9.89
CA ASP A 423 -3.74 23.92 -11.11
C ASP A 423 -4.50 25.02 -11.87
N LYS A 424 -3.85 26.18 -12.06
CA LYS A 424 -4.45 27.33 -12.75
C LYS A 424 -4.62 27.12 -14.25
N LYS A 425 -3.78 26.25 -14.86
CA LYS A 425 -3.81 25.98 -16.30
C LYS A 425 -4.92 25.04 -16.70
N GLN A 426 -5.35 24.12 -15.80
CA GLN A 426 -6.42 23.13 -16.00
C GLN A 426 -6.22 22.21 -17.23
N GLU A 427 -5.03 22.16 -17.83
CA GLU A 427 -4.74 21.34 -19.01
C GLU A 427 -4.69 19.85 -18.67
N PHE A 428 -4.28 19.51 -17.45
CA PHE A 428 -4.10 18.12 -17.06
C PHE A 428 -5.40 17.31 -17.10
N LEU A 429 -6.54 17.89 -16.77
CA LEU A 429 -7.83 17.18 -16.85
C LEU A 429 -8.17 16.81 -18.29
N ASP A 430 -7.91 17.68 -19.25
CA ASP A 430 -8.14 17.42 -20.67
C ASP A 430 -7.22 16.30 -21.21
N GLU A 431 -5.91 16.41 -20.94
CA GLU A 431 -4.92 15.38 -21.30
C GLU A 431 -5.27 14.02 -20.70
N LEU A 432 -5.61 13.99 -19.39
CA LEU A 432 -5.99 12.79 -18.64
C LEU A 432 -7.19 12.10 -19.28
N CYS A 433 -8.30 12.83 -19.51
CA CYS A 433 -9.52 12.27 -20.04
C CYS A 433 -9.36 11.77 -21.49
N ARG A 434 -8.65 12.52 -22.34
CA ARG A 434 -8.48 12.13 -23.74
C ARG A 434 -7.61 10.90 -23.95
N TYR A 435 -6.56 10.74 -23.12
CA TYR A 435 -5.49 9.83 -23.49
C TYR A 435 -5.14 8.77 -22.43
N HIS A 436 -5.44 8.98 -21.14
CA HIS A 436 -4.84 8.22 -20.04
C HIS A 436 -5.82 7.41 -19.21
N ILE A 437 -7.12 7.46 -19.50
CA ILE A 437 -8.15 6.68 -18.82
C ILE A 437 -8.61 5.53 -19.69
N SER A 438 -8.66 4.32 -19.13
CA SER A 438 -9.13 3.11 -19.80
C SER A 438 -10.67 2.88 -19.71
N GLY A 439 -11.43 3.91 -19.35
CA GLY A 439 -12.87 3.85 -19.07
C GLY A 439 -13.20 4.12 -17.58
N LEU A 440 -12.30 3.79 -16.67
CA LEU A 440 -12.49 3.96 -15.23
C LEU A 440 -11.34 4.76 -14.63
N LEU A 441 -11.66 5.85 -13.92
CA LEU A 441 -10.69 6.64 -13.15
C LEU A 441 -10.91 6.42 -11.64
N LYS A 442 -9.89 5.89 -10.98
CA LYS A 442 -9.89 5.68 -9.53
C LYS A 442 -9.60 7.01 -8.81
N VAL A 443 -10.43 7.37 -7.86
CA VAL A 443 -10.26 8.54 -7.00
C VAL A 443 -10.58 8.18 -5.56
N ALA A 444 -9.95 8.87 -4.62
CA ALA A 444 -10.02 8.51 -3.21
C ALA A 444 -10.60 9.68 -2.36
N PRO A 445 -11.91 9.94 -2.39
CA PRO A 445 -12.55 10.87 -1.46
C PRO A 445 -12.52 10.35 -0.01
N GLU A 446 -12.46 9.05 0.20
CA GLU A 446 -12.38 8.29 1.45
C GLU A 446 -13.62 8.39 2.32
N HIS A 447 -14.26 9.53 2.44
CA HIS A 447 -15.52 9.78 3.14
C HIS A 447 -16.21 11.04 2.59
N ILE A 448 -17.36 11.42 3.17
CA ILE A 448 -18.05 12.67 2.79
C ILE A 448 -18.45 13.54 4.01
N ALA A 449 -18.53 12.95 5.19
CA ALA A 449 -18.87 13.69 6.41
C ALA A 449 -17.70 14.62 6.80
N PRO A 450 -17.96 15.93 7.02
CA PRO A 450 -16.90 16.91 7.26
C PRO A 450 -15.98 16.56 8.44
N GLN A 451 -16.56 16.05 9.53
CA GLN A 451 -15.81 15.69 10.74
C GLN A 451 -14.84 14.54 10.48
N VAL A 452 -15.27 13.55 9.68
CA VAL A 452 -14.44 12.38 9.32
C VAL A 452 -13.33 12.80 8.35
N LEU A 453 -13.66 13.59 7.32
CA LEU A 453 -12.68 14.13 6.38
C LEU A 453 -11.61 14.98 7.07
N ALA A 454 -12.00 15.79 8.05
CA ALA A 454 -11.07 16.57 8.87
C ALA A 454 -10.07 15.66 9.60
N ARG A 455 -10.55 14.59 10.26
CA ARG A 455 -9.68 13.59 10.93
C ARG A 455 -8.81 12.77 9.95
N MET A 456 -9.25 12.64 8.71
CA MET A 456 -8.47 11.99 7.64
C MET A 456 -7.40 12.90 7.02
N GLY A 457 -7.47 14.22 7.23
CA GLY A 457 -6.64 15.20 6.50
C GLY A 457 -7.00 15.27 5.02
N LYS A 458 -8.30 15.14 4.68
CA LYS A 458 -8.83 15.14 3.31
C LYS A 458 -9.67 16.39 3.04
N PRO A 459 -9.73 16.85 1.78
CA PRO A 459 -10.56 18.01 1.43
C PRO A 459 -12.04 17.73 1.67
N GLY A 460 -12.82 18.80 1.88
CA GLY A 460 -14.26 18.72 2.06
C GLY A 460 -15.01 18.13 0.86
N LYS A 461 -16.22 17.64 1.11
CA LYS A 461 -17.11 17.03 0.11
C LYS A 461 -17.30 17.90 -1.15
N GLU A 462 -17.34 19.22 -0.97
CA GLU A 462 -17.58 20.19 -2.05
C GLU A 462 -16.48 20.14 -3.12
N VAL A 463 -15.24 19.88 -2.69
CA VAL A 463 -14.08 19.74 -3.61
C VAL A 463 -14.25 18.49 -4.49
N TYR A 464 -14.69 17.38 -3.88
CA TYR A 464 -15.00 16.17 -4.64
C TYR A 464 -16.17 16.37 -5.62
N LEU A 465 -17.25 17.00 -5.18
CA LEU A 465 -18.40 17.30 -6.04
C LEU A 465 -18.03 18.24 -7.20
N LYS A 466 -17.15 19.23 -6.95
CA LYS A 466 -16.63 20.09 -8.02
C LYS A 466 -15.85 19.26 -9.06
N PHE A 467 -14.96 18.39 -8.60
CA PHE A 467 -14.21 17.51 -9.48
C PHE A 467 -15.13 16.58 -10.30
N MET A 468 -16.13 15.96 -9.67
CA MET A 468 -17.12 15.12 -10.36
C MET A 468 -17.83 15.86 -11.50
N ARG A 469 -18.28 17.09 -11.23
CA ARG A 469 -18.94 17.92 -12.28
C ARG A 469 -18.00 18.22 -13.44
N MET A 470 -16.77 18.65 -13.14
CA MET A 470 -15.77 18.95 -14.18
C MET A 470 -15.40 17.73 -15.01
N PHE A 471 -15.19 16.57 -14.34
CA PHE A 471 -14.92 15.31 -15.02
C PHE A 471 -16.09 14.89 -15.93
N THR A 472 -17.33 14.96 -15.45
CA THR A 472 -18.52 14.61 -16.22
C THR A 472 -18.70 15.55 -17.43
N GLN A 473 -18.49 16.84 -17.22
CA GLN A 473 -18.58 17.82 -18.27
C GLN A 473 -17.50 17.58 -19.33
N LYS A 474 -16.25 17.34 -18.93
CA LYS A 474 -15.15 17.04 -19.84
C LYS A 474 -15.44 15.80 -20.69
N ASN A 475 -15.95 14.73 -20.08
CA ASN A 475 -16.31 13.51 -20.82
C ASN A 475 -17.44 13.73 -21.86
N LYS A 476 -18.42 14.57 -21.55
CA LYS A 476 -19.45 14.97 -22.54
C LYS A 476 -18.84 15.75 -23.69
N GLU A 477 -17.92 16.69 -23.42
CA GLU A 477 -17.23 17.48 -24.45
C GLU A 477 -16.40 16.62 -25.42
N ILE A 478 -15.72 15.61 -24.89
CA ILE A 478 -14.84 14.73 -25.69
C ILE A 478 -15.56 13.49 -26.24
N GLY A 479 -16.81 13.26 -25.86
CA GLY A 479 -17.62 12.12 -26.34
C GLY A 479 -17.16 10.75 -25.86
N LEU A 480 -16.51 10.65 -24.66
CA LEU A 480 -15.99 9.39 -24.12
C LEU A 480 -16.81 8.91 -22.93
N PRO A 481 -17.21 7.60 -22.88
CA PRO A 481 -17.93 7.00 -21.77
C PRO A 481 -16.95 6.59 -20.65
N GLN A 482 -16.51 7.54 -19.84
CA GLN A 482 -15.61 7.29 -18.71
C GLN A 482 -16.33 7.53 -17.39
N TYR A 483 -15.97 6.75 -16.36
CA TYR A 483 -16.63 6.76 -15.06
C TYR A 483 -15.62 6.90 -13.92
N LEU A 484 -16.03 7.58 -12.86
CA LEU A 484 -15.25 7.61 -11.60
C LEU A 484 -15.53 6.36 -10.78
N VAL A 485 -14.47 5.82 -10.22
CA VAL A 485 -14.53 4.74 -9.21
C VAL A 485 -14.02 5.32 -7.89
N PRO A 486 -14.93 5.84 -7.04
CA PRO A 486 -14.54 6.41 -5.76
C PRO A 486 -14.24 5.31 -4.73
N TYR A 487 -13.12 5.45 -4.04
CA TYR A 487 -12.77 4.65 -2.87
C TYR A 487 -13.22 5.33 -1.59
N PHE A 488 -13.82 4.53 -0.69
CA PHE A 488 -14.26 4.97 0.63
C PHE A 488 -13.76 4.01 1.70
N ILE A 489 -13.47 4.57 2.87
CA ILE A 489 -13.00 3.82 4.05
C ILE A 489 -14.10 3.80 5.10
N SER A 490 -14.47 2.60 5.57
CA SER A 490 -15.37 2.44 6.72
C SER A 490 -14.59 2.45 8.04
N SER A 491 -15.27 2.86 9.10
CA SER A 491 -14.80 2.74 10.50
C SER A 491 -13.47 3.47 10.81
N HIS A 492 -13.15 4.53 10.06
CA HIS A 492 -12.05 5.42 10.42
C HIS A 492 -12.32 6.09 11.78
N PRO A 493 -11.31 6.34 12.63
CA PRO A 493 -11.49 7.14 13.84
C PRO A 493 -12.21 8.46 13.54
N GLY A 494 -13.21 8.80 14.36
CA GLY A 494 -14.12 9.93 14.13
C GLY A 494 -15.39 9.58 13.35
N CYS A 495 -15.47 8.40 12.71
CA CYS A 495 -16.68 7.98 11.98
C CYS A 495 -17.72 7.38 12.94
N THR A 496 -18.73 8.14 13.30
CA THR A 496 -19.91 7.67 14.04
C THR A 496 -20.86 6.91 13.13
N LEU A 497 -21.87 6.25 13.72
CA LEU A 497 -22.89 5.56 12.93
C LEU A 497 -23.68 6.54 12.04
N ASN A 498 -23.96 7.75 12.53
CA ASN A 498 -24.63 8.79 11.75
C ASN A 498 -23.79 9.22 10.54
N ASN A 499 -22.48 9.35 10.69
CA ASN A 499 -21.60 9.67 9.57
C ASN A 499 -21.56 8.54 8.51
N ALA A 500 -21.63 7.29 8.95
CA ALA A 500 -21.71 6.14 8.03
C ALA A 500 -23.06 6.12 7.28
N ILE A 501 -24.16 6.51 7.93
CA ILE A 501 -25.48 6.67 7.28
C ILE A 501 -25.43 7.81 6.27
N GLU A 502 -24.84 8.97 6.63
CA GLU A 502 -24.67 10.11 5.72
C GLU A 502 -23.90 9.68 4.44
N LEU A 503 -22.86 8.85 4.59
CA LEU A 503 -22.14 8.29 3.46
C LEU A 503 -23.03 7.36 2.62
N ALA A 504 -23.86 6.52 3.25
CA ALA A 504 -24.80 5.64 2.54
C ALA A 504 -25.86 6.44 1.75
N GLU A 505 -26.40 7.53 2.32
CA GLU A 505 -27.29 8.44 1.64
C GLU A 505 -26.62 9.09 0.43
N PHE A 506 -25.37 9.55 0.58
CA PHE A 506 -24.58 10.10 -0.52
C PHE A 506 -24.37 9.06 -1.65
N LEU A 507 -24.01 7.82 -1.31
CA LEU A 507 -23.85 6.72 -2.28
C LEU A 507 -25.15 6.42 -3.04
N ARG A 508 -26.30 6.50 -2.35
CA ARG A 508 -27.61 6.41 -2.97
C ARG A 508 -27.84 7.53 -3.99
N ASP A 509 -27.55 8.77 -3.58
CA ASP A 509 -27.84 9.97 -4.39
C ASP A 509 -26.98 10.01 -5.67
N ILE A 510 -25.73 9.59 -5.59
CA ILE A 510 -24.84 9.45 -6.78
C ILE A 510 -25.05 8.13 -7.53
N LYS A 511 -26.00 7.29 -7.08
CA LYS A 511 -26.31 5.95 -7.66
C LYS A 511 -25.11 5.03 -7.74
N HIS A 512 -24.16 5.17 -6.83
CA HIS A 512 -22.96 4.34 -6.75
C HIS A 512 -23.16 3.23 -5.73
N ASN A 513 -22.81 2.00 -6.11
CA ASN A 513 -22.82 0.83 -5.21
C ASN A 513 -21.41 0.23 -5.19
N PRO A 514 -20.60 0.49 -4.18
CA PRO A 514 -19.24 -0.02 -4.12
C PRO A 514 -19.24 -1.56 -4.10
N GLU A 515 -18.54 -2.19 -5.05
CA GLU A 515 -18.32 -3.64 -5.02
C GLU A 515 -17.32 -4.02 -3.94
N GLN A 516 -16.29 -3.21 -3.79
CA GLN A 516 -15.26 -3.36 -2.76
C GLN A 516 -15.31 -2.20 -1.77
N VAL A 517 -15.29 -2.52 -0.49
CA VAL A 517 -15.22 -1.58 0.62
C VAL A 517 -13.96 -1.85 1.41
N GLN A 518 -13.22 -0.80 1.70
CA GLN A 518 -12.03 -0.87 2.53
C GLN A 518 -12.38 -0.50 3.97
N ASP A 519 -12.17 -1.43 4.89
CA ASP A 519 -12.25 -1.12 6.31
C ASP A 519 -10.94 -0.49 6.77
N PHE A 520 -11.01 0.46 7.67
CA PHE A 520 -9.84 1.04 8.29
C PHE A 520 -9.04 -0.03 9.04
N ILE A 521 -7.76 -0.12 8.72
CA ILE A 521 -6.77 -0.95 9.43
C ILE A 521 -5.82 -0.01 10.15
N PRO A 522 -5.75 -0.05 11.48
CA PRO A 522 -4.74 0.69 12.22
C PRO A 522 -3.33 0.26 11.82
N THR A 523 -2.65 1.10 11.06
CA THR A 523 -1.27 0.87 10.62
C THR A 523 -0.32 1.59 11.57
N PRO A 524 0.68 0.92 12.18
CA PRO A 524 1.63 1.55 13.08
C PRO A 524 2.27 2.81 12.46
N GLY A 525 2.60 3.79 13.27
CA GLY A 525 3.24 5.04 12.81
C GLY A 525 2.30 6.01 12.06
N SER A 526 0.98 5.81 12.08
CA SER A 526 0.00 6.71 11.50
C SER A 526 -0.82 7.46 12.56
N ALA A 527 -1.23 8.71 12.26
CA ALA A 527 -2.06 9.51 13.17
C ALA A 527 -3.41 8.84 13.46
N ALA A 528 -4.00 8.19 12.45
CA ALA A 528 -5.25 7.45 12.62
C ALA A 528 -5.09 6.27 13.59
N THR A 529 -3.94 5.62 13.65
CA THR A 529 -3.66 4.57 14.65
C THR A 529 -3.49 5.17 16.04
N ALA A 530 -2.85 6.34 16.14
CA ALA A 530 -2.79 7.06 17.42
C ALA A 530 -4.20 7.40 17.93
N MET A 531 -5.07 7.94 17.09
CA MET A 531 -6.49 8.17 17.41
C MET A 531 -7.22 6.87 17.77
N TYR A 532 -7.01 5.80 17.01
CA TYR A 532 -7.67 4.51 17.23
C TYR A 532 -7.35 3.92 18.60
N TYR A 533 -6.06 3.93 18.98
CA TYR A 533 -5.62 3.38 20.26
C TYR A 533 -6.00 4.29 21.42
N SER A 534 -5.66 5.57 21.36
CA SER A 534 -5.84 6.51 22.49
C SER A 534 -7.27 7.00 22.65
N GLY A 535 -8.04 7.13 21.56
CA GLY A 535 -9.32 7.84 21.53
C GLY A 535 -9.15 9.35 21.50
N ILE A 536 -7.95 9.86 21.15
CA ILE A 536 -7.61 11.29 21.17
C ILE A 536 -6.93 11.64 19.84
N ASP A 537 -7.29 12.77 19.28
CA ASP A 537 -6.59 13.36 18.15
C ASP A 537 -5.24 13.92 18.60
N PRO A 538 -4.11 13.43 18.08
CA PRO A 538 -2.80 13.87 18.52
C PRO A 538 -2.51 15.34 18.25
N GLU A 539 -3.16 15.97 17.24
CA GLU A 539 -2.94 17.37 16.93
C GLU A 539 -3.77 18.31 17.80
N SER A 540 -5.08 18.07 17.86
CA SER A 540 -5.99 18.95 18.60
C SER A 540 -6.15 18.61 20.09
N GLY A 541 -5.82 17.38 20.50
CA GLY A 541 -6.07 16.87 21.87
C GLY A 541 -7.54 16.52 22.15
N GLU A 542 -8.44 16.65 21.17
CA GLU A 542 -9.85 16.35 21.33
C GLU A 542 -10.14 14.86 21.35
N THR A 543 -11.19 14.48 22.11
CA THR A 543 -11.70 13.10 22.11
C THR A 543 -12.26 12.71 20.75
N VAL A 544 -11.92 11.51 20.29
CA VAL A 544 -12.34 10.96 19.01
C VAL A 544 -13.13 9.67 19.23
N PHE A 545 -14.32 9.59 18.63
CA PHE A 545 -15.08 8.35 18.60
C PHE A 545 -14.32 7.27 17.82
N VAL A 546 -14.30 6.05 18.32
CA VAL A 546 -13.67 4.90 17.66
C VAL A 546 -14.60 3.70 17.69
N ALA A 547 -14.96 3.18 16.53
CA ALA A 547 -15.70 1.93 16.40
C ALA A 547 -14.78 0.74 16.73
N ARG A 548 -14.69 0.33 17.98
CA ARG A 548 -13.82 -0.78 18.44
C ARG A 548 -14.50 -2.13 18.34
N ASN A 549 -15.83 -2.16 18.54
CA ASN A 549 -16.63 -3.39 18.49
C ASN A 549 -16.70 -3.91 17.03
N PRO A 550 -16.36 -5.18 16.76
CA PRO A 550 -16.49 -5.77 15.43
C PRO A 550 -17.89 -5.63 14.81
N HIS A 551 -18.95 -5.68 15.63
CA HIS A 551 -20.33 -5.53 15.15
C HIS A 551 -20.62 -4.11 14.68
N ASP A 552 -20.13 -3.07 15.39
CA ASP A 552 -20.26 -1.67 14.97
C ASP A 552 -19.50 -1.42 13.65
N LYS A 553 -18.32 -2.01 13.48
CA LYS A 553 -17.59 -1.96 12.21
C LYS A 553 -18.36 -2.64 11.08
N ALA A 554 -18.95 -3.81 11.36
CA ALA A 554 -19.76 -4.53 10.37
C ALA A 554 -20.99 -3.73 9.93
N MET A 555 -21.66 -3.01 10.86
CA MET A 555 -22.78 -2.11 10.53
C MET A 555 -22.33 -0.95 9.63
N GLN A 556 -21.23 -0.27 9.96
CA GLN A 556 -20.70 0.83 9.13
C GLN A 556 -20.31 0.35 7.73
N ARG A 557 -19.68 -0.81 7.64
CA ARG A 557 -19.36 -1.45 6.35
C ARG A 557 -20.60 -1.81 5.55
N ALA A 558 -21.61 -2.42 6.21
CA ALA A 558 -22.85 -2.82 5.58
C ALA A 558 -23.62 -1.64 4.98
N LEU A 559 -23.60 -0.47 5.63
CA LEU A 559 -24.19 0.77 5.14
C LEU A 559 -23.60 1.22 3.80
N MET A 560 -22.29 1.05 3.56
CA MET A 560 -21.68 1.37 2.27
C MET A 560 -22.13 0.41 1.15
N GLN A 561 -22.55 -0.79 1.49
CA GLN A 561 -23.08 -1.81 0.57
C GLN A 561 -24.55 -2.16 0.89
N TYR A 562 -25.35 -1.15 1.20
CA TYR A 562 -26.72 -1.30 1.68
C TYR A 562 -27.65 -2.07 0.71
N ARG A 563 -27.36 -2.05 -0.59
CA ARG A 563 -28.11 -2.79 -1.62
C ARG A 563 -27.85 -4.29 -1.61
N THR A 564 -26.78 -4.75 -0.97
CA THR A 564 -26.42 -6.17 -0.93
C THR A 564 -27.36 -6.92 0.00
N PRO A 565 -28.10 -7.95 -0.48
CA PRO A 565 -29.15 -8.63 0.32
C PRO A 565 -28.66 -9.17 1.66
N ARG A 566 -27.45 -9.72 1.72
CA ARG A 566 -26.84 -10.24 2.96
C ARG A 566 -26.62 -9.17 4.04
N ASN A 567 -26.50 -7.91 3.64
CA ASN A 567 -26.24 -6.78 4.55
C ASN A 567 -27.51 -6.21 5.18
N ARG A 568 -28.71 -6.59 4.66
CA ARG A 568 -29.98 -5.99 5.03
C ARG A 568 -30.23 -5.93 6.55
N LYS A 569 -29.97 -7.04 7.26
CA LYS A 569 -30.17 -7.11 8.72
C LYS A 569 -29.31 -6.08 9.45
N LEU A 570 -28.02 -6.01 9.10
CA LEU A 570 -27.08 -5.05 9.70
C LEU A 570 -27.44 -3.60 9.37
N VAL A 571 -27.88 -3.32 8.13
CA VAL A 571 -28.32 -1.98 7.73
C VAL A 571 -29.58 -1.58 8.49
N LEU A 572 -30.57 -2.46 8.61
CA LEU A 572 -31.79 -2.20 9.37
C LEU A 572 -31.48 -1.92 10.84
N GLU A 573 -30.65 -2.74 11.47
CA GLU A 573 -30.20 -2.54 12.85
C GLU A 573 -29.46 -1.21 13.02
N ALA A 574 -28.58 -0.86 12.09
CA ALA A 574 -27.86 0.42 12.08
C ALA A 574 -28.81 1.61 12.03
N LEU A 575 -29.85 1.54 11.17
CA LEU A 575 -30.86 2.59 11.04
C LEU A 575 -31.74 2.70 12.30
N GLN A 576 -32.12 1.57 12.91
CA GLN A 576 -32.87 1.52 14.18
C GLN A 576 -32.06 2.15 15.31
N LYS A 577 -30.79 1.75 15.46
CA LYS A 577 -29.86 2.23 16.49
C LYS A 577 -29.60 3.75 16.37
N ALA A 578 -29.60 4.27 15.14
CA ALA A 578 -29.42 5.69 14.86
C ALA A 578 -30.74 6.51 14.86
N GLY A 579 -31.90 5.88 15.05
CA GLY A 579 -33.19 6.54 14.97
C GLY A 579 -33.58 6.99 13.55
N ARG A 580 -33.02 6.36 12.50
CA ARG A 580 -33.21 6.76 11.09
C ARG A 580 -34.13 5.80 10.32
N MET A 581 -35.26 5.46 10.94
CA MET A 581 -36.27 4.63 10.28
C MET A 581 -36.97 5.33 9.10
N ASP A 582 -36.80 6.63 8.96
CA ASP A 582 -37.19 7.41 7.79
C ASP A 582 -36.51 6.95 6.48
N LEU A 583 -35.41 6.20 6.59
CA LEU A 583 -34.68 5.64 5.46
C LEU A 583 -35.14 4.20 5.08
N VAL A 584 -36.24 3.72 5.68
CA VAL A 584 -36.84 2.41 5.37
C VAL A 584 -38.25 2.63 4.78
N GLY A 585 -38.46 2.26 3.53
CA GLY A 585 -39.73 2.44 2.81
C GLY A 585 -39.56 2.45 1.30
N SER A 586 -40.61 2.81 0.56
CA SER A 586 -40.64 2.87 -0.91
C SER A 586 -40.16 4.22 -1.48
N GLY A 587 -39.94 5.23 -0.61
CA GLY A 587 -39.53 6.55 -1.03
C GLY A 587 -38.12 6.55 -1.68
N HIS A 588 -37.91 7.45 -2.63
CA HIS A 588 -36.60 7.60 -3.33
C HIS A 588 -35.43 7.94 -2.40
N LYS A 589 -35.73 8.44 -1.19
CA LYS A 589 -34.71 8.72 -0.15
C LYS A 589 -34.40 7.50 0.74
N CYS A 590 -35.17 6.40 0.62
CA CYS A 590 -34.95 5.21 1.44
C CYS A 590 -33.73 4.40 0.97
N LEU A 591 -33.03 3.81 1.93
CA LEU A 591 -31.93 2.88 1.69
C LEU A 591 -32.45 1.42 1.59
N LEU A 592 -33.49 1.09 2.34
CA LEU A 592 -34.12 -0.24 2.37
C LEU A 592 -35.61 -0.16 2.08
N TYR A 593 -36.17 -1.16 1.40
CA TYR A 593 -37.59 -1.36 1.31
C TYR A 593 -38.15 -1.99 2.59
N THR A 594 -39.43 -1.78 2.90
CA THR A 594 -40.12 -2.53 3.95
C THR A 594 -40.22 -4.03 3.59
N GLU A 595 -40.46 -4.92 4.55
CA GLU A 595 -40.62 -6.34 4.27
C GLU A 595 -41.83 -6.64 3.38
N GLN A 596 -42.91 -5.86 3.55
CA GLN A 596 -44.12 -5.99 2.73
C GLN A 596 -43.88 -5.63 1.26
N GLU A 597 -43.14 -4.55 1.02
CA GLU A 597 -42.76 -4.10 -0.33
C GLU A 597 -41.80 -5.08 -1.02
N GLN A 598 -40.85 -5.67 -0.29
CA GLN A 598 -40.01 -6.72 -0.84
C GLN A 598 -40.79 -7.96 -1.29
N ARG A 599 -41.77 -8.38 -0.48
CA ARG A 599 -42.63 -9.52 -0.82
C ARG A 599 -43.55 -9.24 -2.00
N GLY A 600 -43.99 -7.98 -2.17
CA GLY A 600 -44.74 -7.46 -3.31
C GLY A 600 -43.96 -7.44 -4.61
N GLY A 601 -42.70 -6.94 -4.55
CA GLY A 601 -41.79 -6.87 -5.70
C GLY A 601 -41.39 -8.24 -6.27
N VAL A 602 -41.19 -9.24 -5.39
CA VAL A 602 -40.90 -10.61 -5.80
C VAL A 602 -42.10 -11.27 -6.46
N ARG A 603 -43.37 -10.93 -6.04
CA ARG A 603 -44.57 -11.40 -6.71
C ARG A 603 -44.80 -10.74 -8.06
N GLY A 604 -44.42 -9.45 -8.23
CA GLY A 604 -44.51 -8.75 -9.52
C GLY A 604 -43.55 -9.30 -10.56
N ALA A 605 -42.28 -9.51 -10.17
CA ALA A 605 -41.25 -10.06 -11.05
C ALA A 605 -41.55 -11.52 -11.51
N LYS A 606 -42.19 -12.34 -10.64
CA LYS A 606 -42.62 -13.68 -11.05
C LYS A 606 -43.87 -13.68 -11.97
N ARG A 607 -44.70 -12.62 -11.94
CA ARG A 607 -45.84 -12.50 -12.85
C ARG A 607 -45.45 -12.03 -14.26
N ASP A 608 -44.44 -11.20 -14.39
CA ASP A 608 -43.94 -10.78 -15.71
C ASP A 608 -43.11 -11.86 -16.42
N ALA A 609 -42.42 -12.73 -15.67
CA ALA A 609 -41.69 -13.87 -16.25
C ALA A 609 -42.61 -14.99 -16.76
N SER A 610 -43.91 -14.97 -16.37
CA SER A 610 -44.90 -15.96 -16.83
C SER A 610 -45.72 -15.52 -18.06
N ARG A 611 -45.52 -14.29 -18.54
CA ARG A 611 -46.08 -13.79 -19.82
C ARG A 611 -45.04 -13.84 -20.92
N GLY A 612 -44.79 -15.01 -21.47
CA GLY A 612 -44.01 -15.17 -22.69
C GLY A 612 -44.74 -14.49 -23.88
N PRO A 613 -43.97 -13.97 -24.86
CA PRO A 613 -44.56 -13.26 -25.96
C PRO A 613 -45.43 -14.19 -26.81
N LYS A 614 -46.69 -13.80 -27.04
CA LYS A 614 -47.57 -14.46 -28.02
C LYS A 614 -46.92 -14.39 -29.41
N ARG A 615 -46.58 -15.56 -29.93
CA ARG A 615 -46.20 -15.73 -31.34
C ARG A 615 -47.39 -15.43 -32.24
N ASN A 616 -47.31 -14.35 -33.01
CA ASN A 616 -48.10 -14.17 -34.22
C ASN A 616 -47.46 -14.99 -35.34
N ALA A 617 -48.20 -16.00 -35.79
CA ALA A 617 -47.85 -16.77 -36.97
C ALA A 617 -48.33 -16.00 -38.22
N THR A 618 -47.41 -15.62 -39.08
CA THR A 618 -47.66 -15.48 -40.52
C THR A 618 -46.42 -15.97 -41.24
N GLY A 619 -46.65 -16.91 -42.19
CA GLY A 619 -45.63 -17.73 -42.81
C GLY A 619 -45.00 -17.14 -44.05
N SER A 620 -43.96 -17.77 -44.45
CA SER A 620 -43.57 -18.24 -45.79
C SER A 620 -42.06 -18.54 -45.74
N GLY A 621 -41.68 -19.64 -45.95
CA GLY A 621 -41.14 -20.60 -46.86
C GLY A 621 -39.82 -20.18 -47.51
N ALA A 622 -38.77 -20.98 -47.24
CA ALA A 622 -37.82 -21.49 -48.25
C ALA A 622 -36.80 -22.44 -47.59
N ARG A 623 -36.66 -23.58 -48.21
CA ARG A 623 -35.76 -24.72 -47.90
C ARG A 623 -34.33 -24.45 -48.39
N SER A 624 -33.33 -25.04 -47.68
CA SER A 624 -32.29 -25.89 -48.28
C SER A 624 -31.34 -26.36 -47.15
N ASN A 625 -31.37 -27.63 -46.89
CA ASN A 625 -30.37 -28.73 -47.06
C ASN A 625 -28.99 -28.46 -46.46
N ALA A 626 -28.70 -29.23 -45.44
CA ALA A 626 -28.00 -30.52 -45.28
C ALA A 626 -26.48 -30.34 -45.23
N THR A 627 -25.71 -30.98 -44.37
CA THR A 627 -25.46 -32.40 -44.11
C THR A 627 -24.59 -32.53 -42.86
N HIS A 628 -24.93 -33.40 -41.96
CA HIS A 628 -24.31 -34.63 -41.41
C HIS A 628 -22.79 -34.73 -41.18
N SER A 629 -22.40 -35.04 -39.95
CA SER A 629 -21.83 -36.33 -39.52
C SER A 629 -21.52 -36.23 -38.00
N THR A 630 -22.15 -36.94 -37.07
CA THR A 630 -21.92 -38.32 -36.57
C THR A 630 -20.46 -38.63 -36.27
N ALA A 631 -20.06 -39.13 -35.10
CA ALA A 631 -20.55 -40.17 -34.25
C ALA A 631 -19.78 -40.14 -32.90
N SER A 632 -20.40 -40.45 -31.75
CA SER A 632 -20.38 -41.72 -30.98
C SER A 632 -19.04 -41.96 -30.27
N GLY A 633 -19.00 -42.35 -29.03
CA GLY A 633 -19.92 -43.03 -28.17
C GLY A 633 -19.24 -43.40 -26.84
N SER A 634 -20.05 -43.57 -25.85
CA SER A 634 -20.16 -44.61 -24.84
C SER A 634 -19.02 -44.78 -23.82
N ALA A 635 -19.25 -44.85 -22.59
CA ALA A 635 -20.17 -45.46 -21.66
C ALA A 635 -19.38 -46.13 -20.51
N GLY A 636 -19.92 -46.07 -19.30
CA GLY A 636 -19.77 -47.01 -18.22
C GLY A 636 -18.73 -46.69 -17.17
N GLY A 637 -18.96 -46.72 -15.94
CA GLY A 637 -19.96 -47.24 -15.10
C GLY A 637 -19.54 -47.19 -13.63
N LYS A 638 -20.49 -47.05 -12.78
CA LYS A 638 -20.63 -47.21 -11.34
C LYS A 638 -19.50 -47.94 -10.56
N ARG A 639 -19.12 -47.43 -9.36
CA ARG A 639 -19.57 -48.04 -8.08
C ARG A 639 -19.06 -47.24 -6.86
N ARG A 640 -19.93 -47.13 -5.88
CA ARG A 640 -19.78 -46.77 -4.47
C ARG A 640 -18.86 -47.78 -3.76
N GLU A 641 -18.14 -47.35 -2.74
CA GLU A 641 -18.22 -47.94 -1.40
C GLU A 641 -17.41 -47.15 -0.37
N ASP A 642 -18.09 -46.89 0.65
CA ASP A 642 -17.90 -46.57 2.05
C ASP A 642 -16.72 -47.30 2.73
N LYS A 643 -16.01 -46.62 3.68
CA LYS A 643 -15.78 -47.00 5.07
C LYS A 643 -14.66 -46.19 5.74
N ARG A 644 -15.04 -45.36 6.63
CA ARG A 644 -14.73 -45.27 8.08
C ARG A 644 -13.37 -45.83 8.59
N ARG A 645 -12.81 -44.97 9.52
CA ARG A 645 -11.92 -45.21 10.67
C ARG A 645 -10.42 -45.38 10.35
N ARG A 646 -9.62 -44.47 10.83
CA ARG A 646 -9.17 -44.16 12.20
C ARG A 646 -8.53 -42.75 12.21
#